data_ca551d5925b150f0587e1823000e2dc1
#
_entry.id   ca551d5925b150f0587e1823000e2dc1
#
_cell.length_a   1.000
_cell.length_b   1.000
_cell.length_c   1.000
_cell.angle_alpha   90.00
_cell.angle_beta   90.00
_cell.angle_gamma   90.00
#
_symmetry.space_group_name_H-M   'P 1'
#
loop_
_entity.id
_entity.type
_entity.pdbx_description
1 polymer ?
#
loop_
_entity_poly.entity_id
_entity_poly.type
_entity_poly.pdbx_seq_one_letter_code
_entity_poly.pdbx_strand_id
1 'polypeptide(L)'
;MNRRFLIWLFALSCLVAFPQNNAADNLYPITDSVASVMSDSSDIARYIDLEEYTITARVKEKDIIIPQTLAGVQLKKMNALSVADAIRYFSGVQIKDYGGVGGIKTVNIRSMGTNHMGVYYNGVQLGNAQNGQIDLGKYSLENIEEIQLYNGQKSDIWQSAREFGAAGSIYLTTRRPRFEAGKAFNVKAQMRAGSFALINPSLLFDIRLSETMSITANAELVSSDGKYPFRYRRVTPSGEVAYDTTAIRQNGDINAIRVEAALNHYYSNTGFWKVQLYHYNSERGVPGAIVNNVWRNGERLWDRNSFVQATWQDELFNRWSVRANMKYANDYTRYINNDDKLIRVENQYLQQEFYFTMAHKVRIFDWWDVSAAYDVQYNQLSMFLKAHRWTHWLSAATAINVKNYLRLQASILGTFVNDKTPNNGEAHQREAINVKPLTLAKQATNVSKANTKFTPALFLSYRPTQLVDLRLNAFYKQSYRYPTFNDLYYTDMGNAYLKPELAKQHNVGLSFTQPFCIAEQRGSEFRLNADYYYNRISDKIIAYPKGQQFRWTMLNLGLVKINGLDVNAQLHLVLPMDFYLTAKAQYTYQTAIDVTDPNDTYYGDQIPYIPWHSGSAVGMFGWQNDWQQYGLNYSFIYVGERYNQQENIIYNYTQPWYTHDLSVFGEWNIHPTAKRSTGVADLPSTAKRSISPITLRVALDINNLLSQDYDVIINYPMPKRNFKCTVSITY
;
A
#
# COMPACT_ATOMS: atom_id res chain seq x y z
N MET A 1 -7.23 33.13 8.91
CA MET A 1 -6.25 32.22 9.56
C MET A 1 -5.76 32.85 10.85
N ASN A 2 -6.15 32.31 11.99
CA ASN A 2 -6.02 32.94 13.29
C ASN A 2 -4.58 32.90 13.82
N ARG A 3 -4.05 34.06 14.18
CA ARG A 3 -2.72 34.29 14.79
C ARG A 3 -2.42 33.45 16.07
N ARG A 4 -3.37 32.73 16.61
CA ARG A 4 -3.22 31.92 17.83
C ARG A 4 -2.57 30.54 17.59
N PHE A 5 -2.52 30.04 16.35
CA PHE A 5 -1.90 28.76 16.04
C PHE A 5 -0.37 28.83 15.93
N LEU A 6 0.19 30.00 15.59
CA LEU A 6 1.65 30.22 15.55
C LEU A 6 2.29 30.34 16.94
N ILE A 7 1.53 30.70 17.96
CA ILE A 7 2.04 30.88 19.34
C ILE A 7 2.28 29.54 20.03
N TRP A 8 1.55 28.49 19.68
CA TRP A 8 1.75 27.15 20.22
C TRP A 8 2.98 26.44 19.63
N LEU A 9 3.36 26.74 18.41
CA LEU A 9 4.60 26.22 17.82
C LEU A 9 5.87 26.86 18.42
N PHE A 10 5.77 28.11 18.89
CA PHE A 10 6.88 28.80 19.55
C PHE A 10 7.00 28.43 21.05
N ALA A 11 5.92 28.02 21.70
CA ALA A 11 5.96 27.57 23.10
C ALA A 11 6.64 26.21 23.29
N LEU A 12 6.69 25.34 22.25
CA LEU A 12 7.44 24.08 22.29
C LEU A 12 8.96 24.28 22.11
N SER A 13 9.41 25.45 21.63
CA SER A 13 10.84 25.74 21.43
C SER A 13 11.54 26.27 22.69
N CYS A 14 10.80 26.60 23.75
CA CYS A 14 11.35 27.15 25.00
C CYS A 14 11.54 26.14 26.15
N LEU A 15 11.30 24.85 25.94
CA LEU A 15 11.44 23.80 26.96
C LEU A 15 12.72 22.97 26.84
N VAL A 16 13.70 23.39 26.03
CA VAL A 16 15.03 22.77 26.00
C VAL A 16 16.05 23.78 26.53
N ALA A 17 16.04 23.99 27.84
CA ALA A 17 17.15 24.62 28.54
C ALA A 17 18.17 23.50 28.86
N PHE A 18 19.31 23.57 28.18
CA PHE A 18 20.46 22.71 28.48
C PHE A 18 21.15 23.21 29.76
N PRO A 19 21.46 22.35 30.74
CA PRO A 19 22.48 22.69 31.72
C PRO A 19 23.85 22.50 31.08
N GLN A 20 24.63 23.57 30.98
CA GLN A 20 26.06 23.49 30.77
C GLN A 20 26.70 22.93 32.04
N ASN A 21 27.25 21.72 31.96
CA ASN A 21 28.24 21.27 32.92
C ASN A 21 29.55 21.00 32.17
N ASN A 22 30.53 21.86 32.45
CA ASN A 22 31.92 21.65 32.13
C ASN A 22 32.45 20.49 32.98
N ALA A 23 32.90 19.43 32.34
CA ALA A 23 33.90 18.51 32.88
C ALA A 23 34.70 18.00 31.67
N ALA A 24 35.92 18.55 31.57
CA ALA A 24 36.95 18.02 30.74
C ALA A 24 37.51 16.74 31.38
N ASP A 25 38.16 15.93 30.53
CA ASP A 25 39.01 14.78 30.84
C ASP A 25 38.30 13.45 31.19
N ASN A 26 38.19 12.63 30.16
CA ASN A 26 38.79 11.29 30.09
C ASN A 26 38.44 10.59 28.77
N LEU A 27 39.31 10.75 27.80
CA LEU A 27 39.38 9.93 26.60
C LEU A 27 39.97 8.56 26.98
N TYR A 28 39.17 7.51 26.96
CA TYR A 28 39.64 6.14 26.84
C TYR A 28 39.30 5.60 25.45
N PRO A 29 40.29 4.97 24.75
CA PRO A 29 40.06 4.40 23.44
C PRO A 29 39.25 3.10 23.58
N ILE A 30 38.12 3.04 22.89
CA ILE A 30 37.35 1.80 22.74
C ILE A 30 37.96 1.07 21.52
N THR A 31 38.93 0.24 21.80
CA THR A 31 39.37 -0.84 20.92
C THR A 31 39.26 -2.16 21.71
N ASP A 32 38.68 -3.16 21.03
CA ASP A 32 38.76 -4.59 21.33
C ASP A 32 38.20 -5.11 22.65
N SER A 33 36.82 -5.14 22.78
CA SER A 33 36.20 -6.05 23.73
C SER A 33 34.73 -6.42 23.40
N VAL A 34 34.41 -6.67 22.15
CA VAL A 34 33.08 -7.19 21.75
C VAL A 34 33.11 -8.69 21.40
N ALA A 35 34.25 -9.35 21.52
CA ALA A 35 34.39 -10.75 21.12
C ALA A 35 34.35 -11.79 22.25
N SER A 36 34.10 -11.40 23.53
CA SER A 36 34.17 -12.35 24.63
C SER A 36 32.96 -12.42 25.59
N VAL A 37 31.78 -11.91 25.21
CA VAL A 37 30.55 -12.05 25.99
C VAL A 37 29.46 -12.70 25.12
N MET A 38 29.71 -13.87 24.62
CA MET A 38 28.70 -14.74 24.02
C MET A 38 28.83 -16.15 24.62
N SER A 39 28.41 -16.32 25.86
CA SER A 39 28.25 -17.65 26.45
C SER A 39 27.15 -17.73 27.50
N ASP A 40 26.00 -17.09 27.28
CA ASP A 40 24.85 -17.39 28.12
C ASP A 40 23.58 -17.40 27.29
N SER A 41 23.00 -18.61 27.13
CA SER A 41 21.84 -18.89 26.29
C SER A 41 20.53 -18.29 26.83
N SER A 42 20.52 -17.68 28.00
CA SER A 42 19.35 -17.00 28.59
C SER A 42 19.21 -15.54 28.11
N ASP A 43 20.30 -14.92 27.65
CA ASP A 43 20.29 -13.55 27.14
C ASP A 43 19.91 -13.49 25.66
N ILE A 44 20.02 -14.61 24.93
CA ILE A 44 19.65 -14.67 23.50
C ILE A 44 18.12 -14.50 23.31
N ALA A 45 17.31 -14.99 24.24
CA ALA A 45 15.85 -14.85 24.18
C ALA A 45 15.37 -13.39 24.43
N ARG A 46 16.09 -12.62 25.26
CA ARG A 46 15.82 -11.18 25.46
C ARG A 46 16.28 -10.32 24.28
N TYR A 47 17.31 -10.74 23.58
CA TYR A 47 17.83 -10.02 22.41
C TYR A 47 16.95 -10.17 21.15
N ILE A 48 16.18 -11.25 21.04
CA ILE A 48 15.34 -11.54 19.85
C ILE A 48 14.17 -10.57 19.74
N ASP A 49 13.56 -10.15 20.84
CA ASP A 49 12.47 -9.15 20.84
C ASP A 49 12.99 -7.72 20.54
N LEU A 50 14.25 -7.43 20.89
CA LEU A 50 14.93 -6.17 20.53
C LEU A 50 15.46 -6.17 19.09
N GLU A 51 15.81 -7.32 18.52
CA GLU A 51 16.27 -7.47 17.14
C GLU A 51 15.18 -7.15 16.11
N GLU A 52 13.92 -7.39 16.37
CA GLU A 52 12.82 -7.03 15.46
C GLU A 52 12.71 -5.49 15.31
N TYR A 53 13.05 -4.73 16.34
CA TYR A 53 13.19 -3.26 16.29
C TYR A 53 14.52 -2.80 15.68
N THR A 54 15.59 -3.54 15.87
CA THR A 54 16.95 -3.18 15.44
C THR A 54 17.22 -3.55 13.98
N ILE A 55 16.65 -4.65 13.48
CA ILE A 55 16.79 -5.08 12.08
C ILE A 55 16.12 -4.11 11.12
N THR A 56 14.95 -3.57 11.46
CA THR A 56 14.31 -2.52 10.66
C THR A 56 15.14 -1.23 10.62
N ALA A 57 15.90 -0.91 11.66
CA ALA A 57 16.75 0.28 11.69
C ALA A 57 18.04 0.10 10.86
N ARG A 58 18.68 -1.07 10.88
CA ARG A 58 19.94 -1.32 10.16
C ARG A 58 19.79 -1.46 8.65
N VAL A 59 18.67 -1.99 8.15
CA VAL A 59 18.39 -2.07 6.70
C VAL A 59 18.18 -0.69 6.09
N LYS A 60 17.71 0.28 6.87
CA LYS A 60 17.43 1.66 6.45
C LYS A 60 18.67 2.54 6.20
N GLU A 61 19.86 2.14 6.63
CA GLU A 61 21.06 2.93 6.36
C GLU A 61 21.43 3.06 4.88
N LYS A 62 20.91 2.17 4.03
CA LYS A 62 21.22 2.15 2.59
C LYS A 62 20.20 2.87 1.70
N ASP A 63 19.05 3.27 2.23
CA ASP A 63 18.01 3.92 1.42
C ASP A 63 18.36 5.40 1.14
N ILE A 64 18.33 5.80 -0.12
CA ILE A 64 18.44 7.21 -0.55
C ILE A 64 17.12 7.91 -0.25
N ILE A 65 16.01 7.27 -0.62
CA ILE A 65 14.65 7.71 -0.29
C ILE A 65 14.13 6.81 0.83
N ILE A 66 13.77 7.42 1.94
CA ILE A 66 13.23 6.68 3.08
C ILE A 66 11.76 6.35 2.81
N PRO A 67 11.38 5.06 2.78
CA PRO A 67 9.99 4.68 2.59
C PRO A 67 9.15 4.98 3.83
N GLN A 68 7.87 5.23 3.61
CA GLN A 68 6.89 5.12 4.68
C GLN A 68 6.62 3.63 4.91
N THR A 69 6.80 3.17 6.14
CA THR A 69 6.74 1.75 6.47
C THR A 69 5.71 1.46 7.55
N LEU A 70 4.97 0.37 7.38
CA LEU A 70 4.15 -0.29 8.38
C LEU A 70 4.60 -1.74 8.46
N ALA A 71 5.11 -2.16 9.60
CA ALA A 71 5.64 -3.51 9.78
C ALA A 71 5.41 -4.03 11.20
N GLY A 72 5.54 -5.34 11.38
CA GLY A 72 5.58 -6.03 12.66
C GLY A 72 4.40 -5.68 13.56
N VAL A 73 4.71 -5.25 14.79
CA VAL A 73 3.73 -4.92 15.82
C VAL A 73 2.79 -3.78 15.42
N GLN A 74 3.28 -2.77 14.68
CA GLN A 74 2.45 -1.66 14.23
C GLN A 74 1.35 -2.14 13.29
N LEU A 75 1.69 -2.99 12.32
CA LEU A 75 0.73 -3.54 11.36
C LEU A 75 -0.28 -4.46 12.05
N LYS A 76 0.17 -5.33 12.96
CA LYS A 76 -0.69 -6.26 13.71
C LYS A 76 -1.69 -5.55 14.63
N LYS A 77 -1.34 -4.37 15.15
CA LYS A 77 -2.15 -3.60 16.10
C LYS A 77 -3.07 -2.58 15.42
N MET A 78 -2.97 -2.41 14.11
CA MET A 78 -3.85 -1.53 13.36
C MET A 78 -5.26 -2.12 13.23
N ASN A 79 -6.26 -1.26 13.37
CA ASN A 79 -7.66 -1.58 13.09
C ASN A 79 -7.93 -1.56 11.58
N ALA A 80 -7.31 -2.47 10.83
CA ALA A 80 -7.41 -2.54 9.38
C ALA A 80 -7.84 -3.94 8.92
N LEU A 81 -8.73 -4.04 7.93
CA LEU A 81 -9.19 -5.29 7.34
C LEU A 81 -8.38 -5.65 6.08
N SER A 82 -7.86 -4.65 5.39
CA SER A 82 -7.16 -4.81 4.12
C SER A 82 -5.93 -3.91 4.04
N VAL A 83 -5.09 -4.17 3.03
CA VAL A 83 -3.95 -3.29 2.72
C VAL A 83 -4.38 -1.86 2.47
N ALA A 84 -5.52 -1.63 1.79
CA ALA A 84 -6.06 -0.29 1.56
C ALA A 84 -6.33 0.46 2.87
N ASP A 85 -6.91 -0.23 3.87
CA ASP A 85 -7.21 0.39 5.17
C ASP A 85 -5.94 0.74 5.95
N ALA A 86 -4.87 -0.05 5.80
CA ALA A 86 -3.60 0.20 6.46
C ALA A 86 -2.86 1.41 5.87
N ILE A 87 -2.80 1.52 4.54
CA ILE A 87 -2.01 2.58 3.89
C ILE A 87 -2.71 3.95 3.86
N ARG A 88 -3.98 4.06 4.25
CA ARG A 88 -4.69 5.35 4.36
C ARG A 88 -4.03 6.33 5.33
N TYR A 89 -3.18 5.83 6.21
CA TYR A 89 -2.41 6.61 7.17
C TYR A 89 -1.03 7.03 6.65
N PHE A 90 -0.69 6.82 5.37
CA PHE A 90 0.54 7.31 4.77
C PHE A 90 0.36 8.71 4.18
N SER A 91 1.37 9.58 4.32
CA SER A 91 1.35 10.93 3.72
C SER A 91 1.33 10.83 2.20
N GLY A 92 0.64 11.79 1.56
CA GLY A 92 0.47 11.81 0.11
C GLY A 92 -0.45 10.74 -0.46
N VAL A 93 -1.01 9.86 0.37
CA VAL A 93 -1.91 8.77 -0.05
C VAL A 93 -3.36 9.23 0.00
N GLN A 94 -4.08 8.97 -1.08
CA GLN A 94 -5.51 9.16 -1.18
C GLN A 94 -6.16 7.84 -1.58
N ILE A 95 -7.07 7.36 -0.75
CA ILE A 95 -7.88 6.16 -1.05
C ILE A 95 -9.21 6.63 -1.63
N LYS A 96 -9.53 6.17 -2.84
CA LYS A 96 -10.89 6.23 -3.38
C LYS A 96 -11.63 5.00 -2.89
N ASP A 97 -12.62 5.20 -2.03
CA ASP A 97 -13.46 4.17 -1.44
C ASP A 97 -14.91 4.40 -1.87
N TYR A 98 -15.50 3.39 -2.48
CA TYR A 98 -16.88 3.45 -2.99
C TYR A 98 -17.92 2.92 -1.99
N GLY A 99 -17.51 2.69 -0.77
CA GLY A 99 -18.39 2.46 0.38
C GLY A 99 -18.31 1.07 0.99
N GLY A 100 -18.23 1.03 2.32
CA GLY A 100 -18.40 -0.15 3.14
C GLY A 100 -17.29 -1.20 3.05
N VAL A 101 -17.60 -2.40 3.55
CA VAL A 101 -16.66 -3.53 3.61
C VAL A 101 -16.34 -4.07 2.21
N GLY A 102 -17.34 -4.15 1.33
CA GLY A 102 -17.23 -4.68 -0.04
C GLY A 102 -16.80 -3.65 -1.08
N GLY A 103 -16.61 -2.38 -0.73
CA GLY A 103 -16.28 -1.30 -1.66
C GLY A 103 -14.95 -1.52 -2.39
N ILE A 104 -14.89 -1.09 -3.64
CA ILE A 104 -13.64 -1.05 -4.41
C ILE A 104 -12.75 0.03 -3.79
N LYS A 105 -11.46 -0.30 -3.54
CA LYS A 105 -10.50 0.61 -2.90
C LYS A 105 -9.27 0.77 -3.76
N THR A 106 -9.13 1.92 -4.41
CA THR A 106 -7.96 2.24 -5.23
C THR A 106 -7.12 3.34 -4.59
N VAL A 107 -5.81 3.34 -4.88
CA VAL A 107 -4.85 4.26 -4.29
C VAL A 107 -4.31 5.23 -5.32
N ASN A 108 -4.21 6.48 -4.93
CA ASN A 108 -3.52 7.54 -5.64
C ASN A 108 -2.45 8.14 -4.71
N ILE A 109 -1.23 8.32 -5.21
CA ILE A 109 -0.14 8.91 -4.45
C ILE A 109 0.28 10.20 -5.12
N ARG A 110 0.37 11.29 -4.32
CA ARG A 110 0.80 12.63 -4.78
C ARG A 110 0.09 13.07 -6.06
N SER A 111 -1.20 12.75 -6.18
CA SER A 111 -2.04 13.13 -7.34
C SER A 111 -1.56 12.67 -8.72
N MET A 112 -0.60 11.73 -8.75
CA MET A 112 -0.09 11.18 -10.02
C MET A 112 -1.13 10.37 -10.78
N GLY A 113 -2.14 9.84 -10.08
CA GLY A 113 -3.16 8.94 -10.62
C GLY A 113 -2.89 7.48 -10.28
N THR A 114 -3.96 6.71 -10.15
CA THR A 114 -3.90 5.29 -9.75
C THR A 114 -3.09 4.42 -10.73
N ASN A 115 -3.04 4.78 -11.99
CA ASN A 115 -2.38 4.02 -13.05
C ASN A 115 -0.87 4.25 -13.15
N HIS A 116 -0.32 5.24 -12.44
CA HIS A 116 1.13 5.48 -12.30
C HIS A 116 1.76 4.73 -11.14
N MET A 117 0.93 3.99 -10.36
CA MET A 117 1.36 3.30 -9.17
C MET A 117 1.80 1.87 -9.47
N GLY A 118 2.96 1.49 -8.93
CA GLY A 118 3.40 0.11 -8.86
C GLY A 118 3.00 -0.52 -7.52
N VAL A 119 2.27 -1.63 -7.53
CA VAL A 119 2.01 -2.45 -6.34
C VAL A 119 2.73 -3.77 -6.52
N TYR A 120 3.65 -4.08 -5.62
CA TYR A 120 4.52 -5.25 -5.69
C TYR A 120 4.21 -6.22 -4.54
N TYR A 121 3.97 -7.46 -4.88
CA TYR A 121 3.74 -8.55 -3.92
C TYR A 121 4.96 -9.47 -3.93
N ASN A 122 5.76 -9.45 -2.86
CA ASN A 122 7.07 -10.13 -2.79
C ASN A 122 7.99 -9.82 -3.98
N GLY A 123 8.06 -8.53 -4.40
CA GLY A 123 8.93 -8.09 -5.49
C GLY A 123 8.39 -8.31 -6.91
N VAL A 124 7.20 -8.90 -7.07
CA VAL A 124 6.53 -9.08 -8.37
C VAL A 124 5.33 -8.15 -8.46
N GLN A 125 5.26 -7.34 -9.53
CA GLN A 125 4.17 -6.39 -9.68
C GLN A 125 2.82 -7.10 -9.89
N LEU A 126 1.82 -6.65 -9.13
CA LEU A 126 0.42 -6.99 -9.37
C LEU A 126 -0.03 -6.24 -10.61
N GLY A 127 -0.36 -6.98 -11.67
CA GLY A 127 -0.73 -6.43 -12.96
C GLY A 127 -2.23 -6.30 -13.12
N ASN A 128 -2.67 -5.25 -13.82
CA ASN A 128 -4.01 -5.16 -14.37
C ASN A 128 -3.92 -4.40 -15.70
N ALA A 129 -3.71 -5.14 -16.79
CA ALA A 129 -3.62 -4.55 -18.13
C ALA A 129 -4.96 -4.05 -18.64
N GLN A 130 -6.07 -4.52 -18.07
CA GLN A 130 -7.43 -4.12 -18.44
C GLN A 130 -7.67 -2.64 -18.11
N ASN A 131 -7.55 -2.25 -16.83
CA ASN A 131 -7.86 -0.89 -16.37
C ASN A 131 -6.71 -0.19 -15.63
N GLY A 132 -5.58 -0.87 -15.42
CA GLY A 132 -4.37 -0.32 -14.80
C GLY A 132 -4.47 -0.09 -13.28
N GLN A 133 -5.61 -0.38 -12.65
CA GLN A 133 -5.87 -0.11 -11.24
C GLN A 133 -5.88 -1.40 -10.44
N ILE A 134 -5.30 -1.35 -9.24
CA ILE A 134 -5.31 -2.47 -8.29
C ILE A 134 -6.28 -2.14 -7.16
N ASP A 135 -7.27 -3.02 -6.95
CA ASP A 135 -8.15 -2.98 -5.78
C ASP A 135 -7.41 -3.57 -4.57
N LEU A 136 -6.88 -2.69 -3.71
CA LEU A 136 -6.13 -3.10 -2.52
C LEU A 136 -7.03 -3.65 -1.40
N GLY A 137 -8.35 -3.56 -1.54
CA GLY A 137 -9.31 -4.23 -0.67
C GLY A 137 -9.26 -5.76 -0.78
N LYS A 138 -8.76 -6.28 -1.90
CA LYS A 138 -8.61 -7.73 -2.14
C LYS A 138 -7.45 -8.37 -1.38
N TYR A 139 -6.50 -7.60 -0.83
CA TYR A 139 -5.30 -8.12 -0.16
C TYR A 139 -5.43 -8.03 1.35
N SER A 140 -5.30 -9.20 2.01
CA SER A 140 -5.35 -9.36 3.46
C SER A 140 -4.05 -8.90 4.13
N LEU A 141 -4.14 -8.52 5.41
CA LEU A 141 -2.99 -8.23 6.25
C LEU A 141 -2.48 -9.46 7.02
N GLU A 142 -3.21 -10.59 7.00
CA GLU A 142 -2.91 -11.75 7.86
C GLU A 142 -1.54 -12.38 7.59
N ASN A 143 -1.14 -12.40 6.32
CA ASN A 143 0.15 -12.93 5.87
C ASN A 143 1.16 -11.84 5.48
N ILE A 144 0.85 -10.56 5.71
CA ILE A 144 1.76 -9.46 5.42
C ILE A 144 2.62 -9.16 6.65
N GLU A 145 3.94 -9.09 6.47
CA GLU A 145 4.91 -8.68 7.49
C GLU A 145 5.21 -7.18 7.39
N GLU A 146 5.28 -6.66 6.16
CA GLU A 146 5.67 -5.28 5.93
C GLU A 146 4.95 -4.69 4.71
N ILE A 147 4.54 -3.43 4.85
CA ILE A 147 4.07 -2.58 3.76
C ILE A 147 4.99 -1.37 3.68
N GLN A 148 5.63 -1.18 2.53
CA GLN A 148 6.49 -0.03 2.26
C GLN A 148 5.93 0.80 1.12
N LEU A 149 5.94 2.11 1.27
CA LEU A 149 5.57 3.06 0.22
C LEU A 149 6.76 3.95 -0.08
N TYR A 150 7.19 3.95 -1.35
CA TYR A 150 8.21 4.84 -1.89
C TYR A 150 7.55 5.91 -2.78
N ASN A 151 7.86 7.16 -2.51
CA ASN A 151 7.50 8.29 -3.36
C ASN A 151 8.46 8.36 -4.57
N GLY A 152 8.27 7.46 -5.53
CA GLY A 152 9.17 7.24 -6.65
C GLY A 152 9.49 5.76 -6.80
N GLN A 153 10.76 5.39 -6.82
CA GLN A 153 11.22 4.00 -6.88
C GLN A 153 11.99 3.63 -5.59
N LYS A 154 12.09 2.34 -5.34
CA LYS A 154 12.95 1.80 -4.28
C LYS A 154 14.41 2.19 -4.52
N SER A 155 15.13 2.47 -3.43
CA SER A 155 16.53 2.90 -3.51
C SER A 155 17.53 1.77 -3.81
N ASP A 156 17.09 0.51 -3.73
CA ASP A 156 17.95 -0.62 -4.11
C ASP A 156 18.00 -0.74 -5.64
N ILE A 157 19.21 -0.72 -6.22
CA ILE A 157 19.39 -0.93 -7.66
C ILE A 157 19.24 -2.39 -8.09
N TRP A 158 19.23 -3.33 -7.16
CA TRP A 158 18.98 -4.75 -7.42
C TRP A 158 17.48 -5.06 -7.39
N GLN A 159 16.81 -4.68 -8.45
CA GLN A 159 15.37 -4.81 -8.63
C GLN A 159 15.04 -5.13 -10.09
N SER A 160 13.81 -5.55 -10.37
CA SER A 160 13.34 -5.82 -11.73
C SER A 160 13.36 -4.54 -12.58
N ALA A 161 13.48 -4.67 -13.90
CA ALA A 161 13.50 -3.51 -14.79
C ALA A 161 12.21 -2.69 -14.66
N ARG A 162 11.07 -3.33 -14.54
CA ARG A 162 9.75 -2.69 -14.39
C ARG A 162 9.63 -1.83 -13.14
N GLU A 163 10.32 -2.18 -12.03
CA GLU A 163 10.30 -1.39 -10.79
C GLU A 163 10.86 0.03 -10.99
N PHE A 164 11.79 0.22 -11.94
CA PHE A 164 12.30 1.54 -12.29
C PHE A 164 11.26 2.43 -12.98
N GLY A 165 10.13 1.88 -13.47
CA GLY A 165 9.13 2.61 -14.26
C GLY A 165 8.05 3.32 -13.44
N ALA A 166 7.76 2.90 -12.21
CA ALA A 166 6.65 3.43 -11.42
C ALA A 166 6.90 4.84 -10.89
N ALA A 167 5.87 5.69 -10.87
CA ALA A 167 5.95 7.04 -10.29
C ALA A 167 5.85 7.03 -8.75
N GLY A 168 5.23 6.01 -8.20
CA GLY A 168 5.22 5.67 -6.78
C GLY A 168 5.05 4.17 -6.63
N SER A 169 5.58 3.59 -5.56
CA SER A 169 5.64 2.14 -5.41
C SER A 169 5.22 1.68 -4.03
N ILE A 170 4.34 0.69 -3.97
CA ILE A 170 3.92 0.02 -2.74
C ILE A 170 4.45 -1.41 -2.78
N TYR A 171 5.21 -1.80 -1.76
CA TYR A 171 5.72 -3.15 -1.60
C TYR A 171 4.99 -3.85 -0.48
N LEU A 172 4.42 -5.00 -0.79
CA LEU A 172 3.77 -5.91 0.15
C LEU A 172 4.69 -7.12 0.33
N THR A 173 5.27 -7.23 1.52
CA THR A 173 6.16 -8.35 1.85
C THR A 173 5.43 -9.31 2.77
N THR A 174 5.33 -10.57 2.37
CA THR A 174 4.71 -11.61 3.22
C THR A 174 5.68 -12.09 4.29
N ARG A 175 5.12 -12.61 5.37
CA ARG A 175 5.86 -13.17 6.49
C ARG A 175 6.85 -14.26 6.06
N ARG A 176 8.01 -14.26 6.70
CA ARG A 176 8.91 -15.41 6.69
C ARG A 176 8.60 -16.25 7.93
N PRO A 177 8.21 -17.53 7.78
CA PRO A 177 7.98 -18.40 8.93
C PRO A 177 9.23 -18.50 9.79
N ARG A 178 9.07 -18.30 11.09
CA ARG A 178 10.13 -18.50 12.09
C ARG A 178 9.64 -19.55 13.08
N PHE A 179 10.49 -20.49 13.42
CA PHE A 179 10.15 -21.58 14.31
C PHE A 179 11.09 -21.57 15.51
N GLU A 180 10.52 -21.61 16.70
CA GLU A 180 11.29 -21.85 17.92
C GLU A 180 11.97 -23.22 17.91
N ALA A 181 13.01 -23.40 18.71
CA ALA A 181 13.73 -24.66 18.81
C ALA A 181 12.77 -25.81 19.18
N GLY A 182 12.78 -26.87 18.38
CA GLY A 182 11.91 -28.04 18.56
C GLY A 182 10.47 -27.89 18.08
N LYS A 183 10.05 -26.72 17.60
CA LYS A 183 8.70 -26.49 17.08
C LYS A 183 8.61 -26.83 15.59
N ALA A 184 7.66 -27.67 15.20
CA ALA A 184 7.47 -28.12 13.83
C ALA A 184 6.44 -27.30 13.05
N PHE A 185 5.54 -26.59 13.75
CA PHE A 185 4.47 -25.81 13.12
C PHE A 185 4.09 -24.60 13.98
N ASN A 186 3.54 -23.58 13.33
CA ASN A 186 2.86 -22.44 13.97
C ASN A 186 1.43 -22.35 13.41
N VAL A 187 0.50 -21.95 14.25
CA VAL A 187 -0.90 -21.75 13.88
C VAL A 187 -1.39 -20.42 14.44
N LYS A 188 -2.05 -19.63 13.60
CA LYS A 188 -2.81 -18.47 14.05
C LYS A 188 -4.23 -18.59 13.53
N ALA A 189 -5.19 -18.73 14.43
CA ALA A 189 -6.60 -18.67 14.11
C ALA A 189 -7.16 -17.32 14.58
N GLN A 190 -7.97 -16.66 13.77
CA GLN A 190 -8.54 -15.37 14.11
C GLN A 190 -9.98 -15.28 13.61
N MET A 191 -10.83 -14.65 14.42
CA MET A 191 -12.20 -14.32 14.10
C MET A 191 -12.43 -12.83 14.30
N ARG A 192 -12.92 -12.15 13.28
CA ARG A 192 -13.44 -10.79 13.36
C ARG A 192 -14.95 -10.80 13.13
N ALA A 193 -15.68 -10.09 13.97
CA ALA A 193 -17.11 -9.90 13.82
C ALA A 193 -17.46 -8.46 14.16
N GLY A 194 -18.50 -7.90 13.55
CA GLY A 194 -18.84 -6.50 13.80
C GLY A 194 -20.10 -6.00 13.10
N SER A 195 -20.22 -4.70 13.04
CA SER A 195 -21.29 -4.01 12.34
C SER A 195 -21.39 -4.46 10.89
N PHE A 196 -22.57 -4.32 10.29
CA PHE A 196 -22.90 -4.71 8.91
C PHE A 196 -22.86 -6.23 8.70
N ALA A 197 -23.23 -6.98 9.76
CA ALA A 197 -23.15 -8.45 9.80
C ALA A 197 -21.77 -8.98 9.35
N LEU A 198 -20.69 -8.24 9.66
CA LEU A 198 -19.34 -8.64 9.31
C LEU A 198 -18.93 -9.91 10.05
N ILE A 199 -18.53 -10.92 9.29
CA ILE A 199 -17.93 -12.17 9.76
C ILE A 199 -16.68 -12.42 8.92
N ASN A 200 -15.50 -12.50 9.58
CA ASN A 200 -14.22 -12.64 8.91
C ASN A 200 -13.29 -13.59 9.68
N PRO A 201 -13.49 -14.92 9.56
CA PRO A 201 -12.56 -15.92 10.07
C PRO A 201 -11.31 -15.99 9.19
N SER A 202 -10.15 -16.20 9.80
CA SER A 202 -8.90 -16.50 9.12
C SER A 202 -8.07 -17.53 9.85
N LEU A 203 -7.33 -18.32 9.09
CA LEU A 203 -6.41 -19.35 9.59
C LEU A 203 -5.09 -19.24 8.83
N LEU A 204 -4.02 -19.03 9.56
CA LEU A 204 -2.65 -19.04 9.07
C LEU A 204 -1.91 -20.22 9.70
N PHE A 205 -1.25 -21.00 8.87
CA PHE A 205 -0.55 -22.22 9.26
C PHE A 205 0.83 -22.27 8.62
N ASP A 206 1.88 -22.44 9.43
CA ASP A 206 3.25 -22.64 8.99
C ASP A 206 3.73 -24.02 9.40
N ILE A 207 4.41 -24.75 8.51
CA ILE A 207 5.02 -26.07 8.75
C ILE A 207 6.50 -25.99 8.42
N ARG A 208 7.35 -26.45 9.34
CA ARG A 208 8.77 -26.66 9.10
C ARG A 208 8.98 -28.05 8.51
N LEU A 209 9.40 -28.12 7.25
CA LEU A 209 9.73 -29.39 6.58
C LEU A 209 11.17 -29.80 6.89
N SER A 210 12.09 -28.84 6.98
CA SER A 210 13.49 -29.02 7.36
C SER A 210 14.02 -27.73 8.00
N GLU A 211 15.30 -27.69 8.36
CA GLU A 211 15.95 -26.47 8.87
C GLU A 211 15.92 -25.31 7.84
N THR A 212 15.85 -25.63 6.57
CA THR A 212 15.89 -24.66 5.47
C THR A 212 14.58 -24.53 4.72
N MET A 213 13.63 -25.48 4.89
CA MET A 213 12.38 -25.52 4.12
C MET A 213 11.15 -25.37 5.01
N SER A 214 10.19 -24.57 4.56
CA SER A 214 8.90 -24.40 5.23
C SER A 214 7.76 -24.18 4.24
N ILE A 215 6.55 -24.54 4.66
CA ILE A 215 5.29 -24.24 3.98
C ILE A 215 4.52 -23.24 4.83
N THR A 216 3.92 -22.24 4.18
CA THR A 216 2.92 -21.35 4.75
C THR A 216 1.62 -21.53 4.01
N ALA A 217 0.50 -21.64 4.72
CA ALA A 217 -0.84 -21.62 4.16
C ALA A 217 -1.69 -20.62 4.93
N ASN A 218 -2.46 -19.79 4.22
CA ASN A 218 -3.38 -18.83 4.78
C ASN A 218 -4.73 -18.95 4.08
N ALA A 219 -5.81 -18.98 4.85
CA ALA A 219 -7.17 -18.96 4.34
C ALA A 219 -7.99 -17.93 5.11
N GLU A 220 -8.78 -17.12 4.42
CA GLU A 220 -9.60 -16.09 4.99
C GLU A 220 -10.95 -15.99 4.27
N LEU A 221 -12.03 -15.89 5.04
CA LEU A 221 -13.37 -15.61 4.54
C LEU A 221 -13.79 -14.21 4.97
N VAL A 222 -14.50 -13.50 4.10
CA VAL A 222 -15.11 -12.22 4.42
C VAL A 222 -16.59 -12.29 4.00
N SER A 223 -17.48 -12.12 4.93
CA SER A 223 -18.92 -12.01 4.67
C SER A 223 -19.48 -10.79 5.39
N SER A 224 -20.26 -9.98 4.68
CA SER A 224 -20.94 -8.81 5.24
C SER A 224 -22.16 -8.49 4.41
N ASP A 225 -23.26 -8.04 5.05
CA ASP A 225 -24.44 -7.54 4.34
C ASP A 225 -24.28 -6.09 3.85
N GLY A 226 -23.24 -5.40 4.33
CA GLY A 226 -22.88 -4.04 3.92
C GLY A 226 -23.96 -2.99 4.16
N LYS A 227 -24.98 -3.28 5.00
CA LYS A 227 -26.08 -2.36 5.30
C LYS A 227 -25.72 -1.44 6.44
N TYR A 228 -25.81 -0.13 6.22
CA TYR A 228 -25.57 0.87 7.25
C TYR A 228 -26.44 2.11 7.09
N PRO A 229 -26.82 2.77 8.22
CA PRO A 229 -27.56 4.01 8.18
C PRO A 229 -26.65 5.16 7.74
N PHE A 230 -27.17 6.06 6.92
CA PHE A 230 -26.53 7.31 6.55
C PHE A 230 -27.56 8.43 6.49
N ARG A 231 -27.11 9.70 6.63
CA ARG A 231 -27.97 10.87 6.48
C ARG A 231 -28.17 11.13 5.00
N TYR A 232 -29.41 11.20 4.58
CA TYR A 232 -29.79 11.55 3.22
C TYR A 232 -30.46 12.92 3.21
N ARG A 233 -29.70 13.94 2.85
CA ARG A 233 -30.13 15.33 2.78
C ARG A 233 -30.14 15.79 1.34
N ARG A 234 -31.23 16.37 0.91
CA ARG A 234 -31.36 17.02 -0.39
C ARG A 234 -31.72 18.49 -0.23
N VAL A 235 -31.02 19.32 -0.97
CA VAL A 235 -31.27 20.74 -1.04
C VAL A 235 -31.83 21.07 -2.42
N THR A 236 -32.84 21.94 -2.48
CA THR A 236 -33.40 22.47 -3.73
C THR A 236 -32.39 23.40 -4.42
N PRO A 237 -32.55 23.71 -5.71
CA PRO A 237 -31.72 24.71 -6.39
C PRO A 237 -31.73 26.08 -5.72
N SER A 238 -32.80 26.42 -4.96
CA SER A 238 -32.91 27.66 -4.17
C SER A 238 -32.16 27.61 -2.83
N GLY A 239 -31.53 26.46 -2.47
CA GLY A 239 -30.79 26.31 -1.22
C GLY A 239 -31.63 25.83 -0.03
N GLU A 240 -32.94 25.63 -0.21
CA GLU A 240 -33.84 25.13 0.82
C GLU A 240 -33.69 23.60 0.98
N VAL A 241 -33.87 23.13 2.21
CA VAL A 241 -33.83 21.69 2.49
C VAL A 241 -35.11 21.03 1.99
N ALA A 242 -35.06 20.29 0.90
CA ALA A 242 -36.16 19.54 0.36
C ALA A 242 -36.58 18.38 1.30
N TYR A 243 -35.56 17.68 1.82
CA TYR A 243 -35.73 16.68 2.89
C TYR A 243 -34.38 16.34 3.53
N ASP A 244 -34.45 15.91 4.78
CA ASP A 244 -33.33 15.48 5.62
C ASP A 244 -33.82 14.27 6.42
N THR A 245 -33.28 13.10 6.11
CA THR A 245 -33.74 11.83 6.68
C THR A 245 -32.58 10.87 6.84
N THR A 246 -32.80 9.80 7.59
CA THR A 246 -31.87 8.68 7.67
C THR A 246 -32.36 7.57 6.74
N ALA A 247 -31.44 7.10 5.90
CA ALA A 247 -31.69 6.00 4.98
C ALA A 247 -30.68 4.85 5.24
N ILE A 248 -31.00 3.66 4.75
CA ILE A 248 -30.13 2.49 4.85
C ILE A 248 -29.45 2.24 3.51
N ARG A 249 -28.12 2.26 3.49
CA ARG A 249 -27.33 1.87 2.32
C ARG A 249 -27.63 0.42 1.95
N GLN A 250 -27.89 0.17 0.68
CA GLN A 250 -28.20 -1.15 0.12
C GLN A 250 -27.12 -1.56 -0.88
N ASN A 251 -27.08 -2.84 -1.23
CA ASN A 251 -26.19 -3.41 -2.24
C ASN A 251 -24.70 -3.19 -1.94
N GLY A 252 -24.32 -3.22 -0.66
CA GLY A 252 -22.93 -3.13 -0.19
C GLY A 252 -22.40 -4.46 0.32
N ASP A 253 -23.14 -5.55 0.09
CA ASP A 253 -22.80 -6.90 0.55
C ASP A 253 -21.56 -7.45 -0.14
N ILE A 254 -20.87 -8.34 0.57
CA ILE A 254 -19.71 -9.07 0.05
C ILE A 254 -19.67 -10.48 0.64
N ASN A 255 -19.36 -11.45 -0.21
CA ASN A 255 -18.89 -12.77 0.17
C ASN A 255 -17.61 -13.05 -0.58
N ALA A 256 -16.52 -13.25 0.14
CA ALA A 256 -15.20 -13.45 -0.45
C ALA A 256 -14.40 -14.53 0.29
N ILE A 257 -13.58 -15.26 -0.47
CA ILE A 257 -12.58 -16.18 0.04
C ILE A 257 -11.20 -15.81 -0.52
N ARG A 258 -10.19 -15.84 0.33
CA ARG A 258 -8.77 -15.73 -0.02
C ARG A 258 -8.05 -16.97 0.44
N VAL A 259 -7.20 -17.51 -0.42
CA VAL A 259 -6.32 -18.62 -0.08
C VAL A 259 -4.93 -18.30 -0.61
N GLU A 260 -3.95 -18.45 0.25
CA GLU A 260 -2.55 -18.29 -0.08
C GLU A 260 -1.78 -19.53 0.36
N ALA A 261 -0.81 -19.95 -0.43
CA ALA A 261 0.13 -20.98 -0.04
C ALA A 261 1.53 -20.61 -0.54
N ALA A 262 2.55 -20.88 0.26
CA ALA A 262 3.93 -20.63 -0.13
C ALA A 262 4.83 -21.78 0.33
N LEU A 263 5.72 -22.21 -0.56
CA LEU A 263 6.83 -23.09 -0.27
C LEU A 263 8.11 -22.25 -0.28
N ASN A 264 8.84 -22.23 0.83
CA ASN A 264 10.03 -21.45 1.03
C ASN A 264 11.23 -22.38 1.26
N HIS A 265 12.35 -22.06 0.64
CA HIS A 265 13.62 -22.74 0.88
C HIS A 265 14.74 -21.72 0.99
N TYR A 266 15.33 -21.57 2.18
CA TYR A 266 16.43 -20.67 2.49
C TYR A 266 17.68 -21.50 2.74
N TYR A 267 18.53 -21.67 1.73
CA TYR A 267 19.70 -22.53 1.79
C TYR A 267 20.99 -21.78 2.15
N SER A 268 20.96 -20.44 2.14
CA SER A 268 22.04 -19.60 2.64
C SER A 268 21.49 -18.28 3.20
N ASN A 269 22.34 -17.42 3.74
CA ASN A 269 21.94 -16.09 4.22
C ASN A 269 21.43 -15.18 3.11
N THR A 270 21.87 -15.38 1.88
CA THR A 270 21.53 -14.57 0.70
C THR A 270 20.73 -15.36 -0.32
N GLY A 271 20.84 -16.70 -0.31
CA GLY A 271 20.24 -17.62 -1.29
C GLY A 271 18.93 -18.22 -0.82
N PHE A 272 17.88 -18.05 -1.61
CA PHE A 272 16.59 -18.67 -1.39
C PHE A 272 15.82 -18.84 -2.69
N TRP A 273 14.86 -19.75 -2.65
CA TRP A 273 13.76 -19.75 -3.61
C TRP A 273 12.42 -19.87 -2.88
N LYS A 274 11.41 -19.28 -3.48
CA LYS A 274 10.04 -19.26 -2.96
C LYS A 274 9.07 -19.47 -4.11
N VAL A 275 8.13 -20.39 -3.94
CA VAL A 275 6.97 -20.55 -4.84
C VAL A 275 5.73 -20.19 -4.06
N GLN A 276 4.87 -19.36 -4.63
CA GLN A 276 3.69 -18.83 -3.97
C GLN A 276 2.47 -18.93 -4.87
N LEU A 277 1.35 -19.33 -4.26
CA LEU A 277 0.02 -19.36 -4.85
C LEU A 277 -0.86 -18.32 -4.15
N TYR A 278 -1.67 -17.65 -4.91
CA TYR A 278 -2.70 -16.74 -4.42
C TYR A 278 -3.99 -17.01 -5.18
N HIS A 279 -5.10 -17.11 -4.44
CA HIS A 279 -6.44 -17.23 -5.00
C HIS A 279 -7.41 -16.35 -4.22
N TYR A 280 -8.16 -15.53 -4.93
CA TYR A 280 -9.24 -14.72 -4.41
C TYR A 280 -10.48 -14.94 -5.26
N ASN A 281 -11.60 -15.21 -4.62
CA ASN A 281 -12.90 -15.30 -5.26
C ASN A 281 -13.91 -14.49 -4.46
N SER A 282 -14.72 -13.65 -5.12
CA SER A 282 -15.73 -12.86 -4.46
C SER A 282 -16.97 -12.66 -5.32
N GLU A 283 -18.09 -12.52 -4.63
CA GLU A 283 -19.31 -11.92 -5.12
C GLU A 283 -19.65 -10.73 -4.24
N ARG A 284 -19.93 -9.58 -4.85
CA ARG A 284 -20.28 -8.36 -4.10
C ARG A 284 -21.27 -7.49 -4.85
N GLY A 285 -22.09 -6.79 -4.07
CA GLY A 285 -22.85 -5.66 -4.57
C GLY A 285 -21.93 -4.47 -4.87
N VAL A 286 -22.28 -3.68 -5.84
CA VAL A 286 -21.63 -2.41 -6.15
C VAL A 286 -22.66 -1.32 -5.86
N PRO A 287 -22.63 -0.70 -4.66
CA PRO A 287 -23.57 0.34 -4.33
C PRO A 287 -23.30 1.57 -5.20
N GLY A 288 -24.22 1.88 -6.11
CA GLY A 288 -24.10 3.03 -7.00
C GLY A 288 -24.21 4.38 -6.27
N ALA A 289 -23.90 5.47 -6.95
CA ALA A 289 -24.12 6.83 -6.44
C ALA A 289 -25.61 7.07 -6.19
N ILE A 290 -25.95 7.76 -5.10
CA ILE A 290 -27.33 8.17 -4.80
C ILE A 290 -27.57 9.55 -5.40
N VAL A 291 -28.16 9.60 -6.60
CA VAL A 291 -28.41 10.85 -7.33
C VAL A 291 -29.92 10.99 -7.56
N ASN A 292 -30.48 12.15 -7.22
CA ASN A 292 -31.89 12.49 -7.46
C ASN A 292 -32.88 11.43 -6.93
N ASN A 293 -32.61 10.88 -5.74
CA ASN A 293 -33.41 9.80 -5.12
C ASN A 293 -33.44 8.50 -5.94
N VAL A 294 -32.51 8.33 -6.87
CA VAL A 294 -32.34 7.08 -7.60
C VAL A 294 -31.35 6.20 -6.83
N TRP A 295 -31.87 5.09 -6.33
CA TRP A 295 -31.09 4.07 -5.62
C TRP A 295 -30.73 2.96 -6.60
N ARG A 296 -29.45 2.75 -6.84
CA ARG A 296 -28.95 1.73 -7.74
C ARG A 296 -28.62 0.48 -6.94
N ASN A 297 -29.47 -0.55 -7.09
CA ASN A 297 -29.32 -1.81 -6.35
C ASN A 297 -29.05 -3.00 -7.28
N GLY A 298 -29.02 -2.79 -8.58
CA GLY A 298 -28.92 -3.84 -9.59
C GLY A 298 -27.48 -4.16 -10.04
N GLU A 299 -26.50 -3.47 -9.48
CA GLU A 299 -25.08 -3.65 -9.88
C GLU A 299 -24.41 -4.73 -9.04
N ARG A 300 -23.85 -5.74 -9.70
CA ARG A 300 -23.15 -6.87 -9.05
C ARG A 300 -21.79 -7.11 -9.71
N LEU A 301 -20.82 -7.50 -8.91
CA LEU A 301 -19.46 -7.79 -9.36
C LEU A 301 -18.98 -9.14 -8.81
N TRP A 302 -18.52 -10.00 -9.69
CA TRP A 302 -17.80 -11.24 -9.37
C TRP A 302 -16.36 -11.12 -9.81
N ASP A 303 -15.45 -11.38 -8.89
CA ASP A 303 -14.01 -11.41 -9.15
C ASP A 303 -13.44 -12.78 -8.82
N ARG A 304 -12.60 -13.31 -9.71
CA ARG A 304 -11.75 -14.47 -9.44
C ARG A 304 -10.34 -14.14 -9.91
N ASN A 305 -9.44 -13.91 -8.96
CA ASN A 305 -8.05 -13.58 -9.22
C ASN A 305 -7.17 -14.73 -8.72
N SER A 306 -6.35 -15.30 -9.59
CA SER A 306 -5.45 -16.39 -9.24
C SER A 306 -4.09 -16.15 -9.86
N PHE A 307 -3.04 -16.30 -9.08
CA PHE A 307 -1.69 -16.31 -9.62
C PHE A 307 -0.78 -17.32 -8.92
N VAL A 308 0.19 -17.78 -9.66
CA VAL A 308 1.37 -18.47 -9.15
C VAL A 308 2.60 -17.64 -9.49
N GLN A 309 3.47 -17.46 -8.51
CA GLN A 309 4.76 -16.80 -8.71
C GLN A 309 5.89 -17.58 -8.08
N ALA A 310 7.05 -17.52 -8.69
CA ALA A 310 8.29 -18.09 -8.19
C ALA A 310 9.36 -17.00 -8.13
N THR A 311 10.12 -16.97 -7.06
CA THR A 311 11.27 -16.10 -6.87
C THR A 311 12.47 -16.96 -6.56
N TRP A 312 13.57 -16.73 -7.24
CA TRP A 312 14.88 -17.25 -6.91
C TRP A 312 15.86 -16.11 -6.76
N GLN A 313 16.70 -16.18 -5.74
CA GLN A 313 17.72 -15.19 -5.45
C GLN A 313 18.96 -15.88 -4.92
N ASP A 314 20.12 -15.42 -5.37
CA ASP A 314 21.41 -15.87 -4.82
C ASP A 314 22.49 -14.80 -4.99
N GLU A 315 23.57 -14.93 -4.23
CA GLU A 315 24.79 -14.17 -4.38
C GLU A 315 25.93 -15.07 -4.84
N LEU A 316 26.31 -14.92 -6.09
CA LEU A 316 27.35 -15.70 -6.73
C LEU A 316 28.70 -14.99 -6.55
N PHE A 317 29.74 -15.72 -6.17
CA PHE A 317 31.12 -15.22 -6.08
C PHE A 317 31.30 -13.97 -5.16
N ASN A 318 30.47 -13.81 -4.11
CA ASN A 318 30.54 -12.73 -3.10
C ASN A 318 30.37 -11.29 -3.65
N ARG A 319 30.24 -11.12 -4.97
CA ARG A 319 30.13 -9.79 -5.62
C ARG A 319 29.04 -9.72 -6.68
N TRP A 320 28.50 -10.84 -7.10
CA TRP A 320 27.48 -10.91 -8.13
C TRP A 320 26.18 -11.47 -7.56
N SER A 321 25.20 -10.61 -7.39
CA SER A 321 23.85 -10.99 -6.92
C SER A 321 22.92 -11.15 -8.11
N VAL A 322 22.15 -12.24 -8.13
CA VAL A 322 21.18 -12.56 -9.18
C VAL A 322 19.81 -12.77 -8.53
N ARG A 323 18.76 -12.22 -9.15
CA ARG A 323 17.38 -12.47 -8.78
C ARG A 323 16.56 -12.74 -10.04
N ALA A 324 15.78 -13.81 -10.01
CA ALA A 324 14.82 -14.12 -11.05
C ALA A 324 13.43 -14.26 -10.45
N ASN A 325 12.42 -13.70 -11.13
CA ASN A 325 11.03 -13.90 -10.76
C ASN A 325 10.25 -14.34 -11.99
N MET A 326 9.25 -15.19 -11.75
CA MET A 326 8.29 -15.64 -12.76
C MET A 326 6.89 -15.58 -12.17
N LYS A 327 5.90 -15.17 -12.96
CA LYS A 327 4.49 -15.14 -12.56
C LYS A 327 3.60 -15.54 -13.71
N TYR A 328 2.60 -16.34 -13.40
CA TYR A 328 1.43 -16.54 -14.25
C TYR A 328 0.18 -16.14 -13.46
N ALA A 329 -0.67 -15.29 -14.07
CA ALA A 329 -1.93 -14.86 -13.47
C ALA A 329 -3.10 -15.11 -14.41
N ASN A 330 -4.25 -15.46 -13.82
CA ASN A 330 -5.53 -15.64 -14.50
C ASN A 330 -6.60 -14.91 -13.68
N ASP A 331 -7.10 -13.81 -14.21
CA ASP A 331 -8.05 -12.92 -13.56
C ASP A 331 -9.35 -12.88 -14.35
N TYR A 332 -10.45 -13.24 -13.70
CA TYR A 332 -11.78 -13.18 -14.26
C TYR A 332 -12.61 -12.17 -13.50
N THR A 333 -13.30 -11.29 -14.22
CA THR A 333 -14.25 -10.34 -13.66
C THR A 333 -15.55 -10.40 -14.45
N ARG A 334 -16.68 -10.51 -13.75
CA ARG A 334 -18.03 -10.40 -14.32
C ARG A 334 -18.75 -9.25 -13.64
N TYR A 335 -19.24 -8.31 -14.42
CA TYR A 335 -20.01 -7.17 -13.95
C TYR A 335 -21.40 -7.23 -14.59
N ILE A 336 -22.43 -7.10 -13.76
CA ILE A 336 -23.83 -7.05 -14.21
C ILE A 336 -24.46 -5.77 -13.66
N ASN A 337 -25.20 -5.07 -14.50
CA ASN A 337 -26.13 -4.03 -14.09
C ASN A 337 -27.52 -4.40 -14.60
N ASN A 338 -28.39 -4.79 -13.68
CA ASN A 338 -29.79 -5.12 -13.94
C ASN A 338 -30.76 -4.03 -13.45
N ASP A 339 -30.29 -2.82 -13.20
CA ASP A 339 -31.15 -1.73 -12.77
C ASP A 339 -32.13 -1.36 -13.90
N ASP A 340 -33.43 -1.44 -13.63
CA ASP A 340 -34.50 -1.17 -14.63
C ASP A 340 -34.50 0.28 -15.14
N LYS A 341 -33.84 1.19 -14.40
CA LYS A 341 -33.72 2.61 -14.75
C LYS A 341 -32.51 2.91 -15.67
N LEU A 342 -31.71 1.91 -15.98
CA LEU A 342 -30.50 2.00 -16.77
C LEU A 342 -30.49 0.95 -17.88
N ILE A 343 -29.57 1.10 -18.83
CA ILE A 343 -29.33 0.06 -19.83
C ILE A 343 -28.77 -1.16 -19.12
N ARG A 344 -29.40 -2.31 -19.30
CA ARG A 344 -28.86 -3.59 -18.80
C ARG A 344 -27.52 -3.86 -19.43
N VAL A 345 -26.51 -4.13 -18.61
CA VAL A 345 -25.15 -4.40 -19.03
C VAL A 345 -24.69 -5.69 -18.36
N GLU A 346 -24.13 -6.59 -19.15
CA GLU A 346 -23.37 -7.73 -18.65
C GLU A 346 -22.01 -7.76 -19.36
N ASN A 347 -20.95 -7.57 -18.60
CA ASN A 347 -19.59 -7.61 -19.09
C ASN A 347 -18.80 -8.73 -18.40
N GLN A 348 -18.07 -9.49 -19.21
CA GLN A 348 -17.17 -10.54 -18.72
C GLN A 348 -15.77 -10.29 -19.29
N TYR A 349 -14.79 -10.34 -18.41
CA TYR A 349 -13.39 -10.09 -18.73
C TYR A 349 -12.55 -11.25 -18.23
N LEU A 350 -11.72 -11.80 -19.09
CA LEU A 350 -10.69 -12.76 -18.73
C LEU A 350 -9.35 -12.18 -19.11
N GLN A 351 -8.53 -11.88 -18.10
CA GLN A 351 -7.17 -11.41 -18.29
C GLN A 351 -6.20 -12.54 -17.91
N GLN A 352 -5.24 -12.78 -18.77
CA GLN A 352 -4.12 -13.69 -18.54
C GLN A 352 -2.82 -12.90 -18.62
N GLU A 353 -1.91 -13.17 -17.69
CA GLU A 353 -0.61 -12.52 -17.63
C GLU A 353 0.48 -13.57 -17.43
N PHE A 354 1.52 -13.51 -18.25
CA PHE A 354 2.79 -14.15 -18.01
C PHE A 354 3.86 -13.07 -17.83
N TYR A 355 4.66 -13.17 -16.77
CA TYR A 355 5.75 -12.26 -16.47
C TYR A 355 7.00 -13.02 -16.07
N PHE A 356 8.14 -12.60 -16.60
CA PHE A 356 9.45 -13.07 -16.21
C PHE A 356 10.42 -11.90 -16.07
N THR A 357 11.28 -11.94 -15.06
CA THR A 357 12.35 -10.96 -14.85
C THR A 357 13.63 -11.64 -14.40
N MET A 358 14.75 -11.08 -14.82
CA MET A 358 16.07 -11.43 -14.35
C MET A 358 16.88 -10.17 -14.09
N ALA A 359 17.31 -10.00 -12.84
CA ALA A 359 18.05 -8.83 -12.36
C ALA A 359 19.43 -9.25 -11.82
N HIS A 360 20.45 -8.55 -12.27
CA HIS A 360 21.84 -8.75 -11.89
C HIS A 360 22.34 -7.49 -11.18
N LYS A 361 23.10 -7.67 -10.08
CA LYS A 361 23.86 -6.62 -9.43
C LYS A 361 25.30 -7.09 -9.25
N VAL A 362 26.25 -6.28 -9.66
CA VAL A 362 27.69 -6.55 -9.51
C VAL A 362 28.32 -5.44 -8.68
N ARG A 363 29.02 -5.81 -7.62
CA ARG A 363 29.83 -4.92 -6.81
C ARG A 363 31.22 -4.80 -7.45
N ILE A 364 31.45 -3.69 -8.14
CA ILE A 364 32.75 -3.41 -8.80
C ILE A 364 33.77 -3.09 -7.74
N PHE A 365 33.44 -2.15 -6.83
CA PHE A 365 34.21 -1.80 -5.66
C PHE A 365 33.25 -1.71 -4.45
N ASP A 366 33.78 -1.65 -3.23
CA ASP A 366 32.94 -1.56 -2.02
C ASP A 366 32.08 -0.28 -1.99
N TRP A 367 32.47 0.72 -2.77
CA TRP A 367 31.74 1.98 -2.92
C TRP A 367 30.96 2.11 -4.23
N TRP A 368 31.06 1.13 -5.18
CA TRP A 368 30.43 1.22 -6.49
C TRP A 368 29.76 -0.08 -6.89
N ASP A 369 28.43 -0.03 -6.98
CA ASP A 369 27.59 -1.11 -7.47
C ASP A 369 27.00 -0.75 -8.84
N VAL A 370 26.87 -1.73 -9.72
CA VAL A 370 26.16 -1.63 -11.00
C VAL A 370 25.11 -2.71 -11.09
N SER A 371 24.01 -2.43 -11.78
CA SER A 371 22.96 -3.43 -12.02
C SER A 371 22.39 -3.34 -13.43
N ALA A 372 21.90 -4.47 -13.92
CA ALA A 372 21.13 -4.57 -15.13
C ALA A 372 19.99 -5.55 -14.92
N ALA A 373 18.80 -5.26 -15.48
CA ALA A 373 17.69 -6.16 -15.44
C ALA A 373 16.93 -6.17 -16.77
N TYR A 374 16.39 -7.34 -17.10
CA TYR A 374 15.50 -7.55 -18.23
C TYR A 374 14.22 -8.20 -17.78
N ASP A 375 13.10 -7.62 -18.20
CA ASP A 375 11.77 -8.12 -17.91
C ASP A 375 11.00 -8.33 -19.22
N VAL A 376 10.17 -9.36 -19.24
CA VAL A 376 9.21 -9.60 -20.31
C VAL A 376 7.84 -9.90 -19.71
N GLN A 377 6.82 -9.30 -20.29
CA GLN A 377 5.44 -9.55 -19.92
C GLN A 377 4.58 -9.74 -21.15
N TYR A 378 3.74 -10.77 -21.09
CA TYR A 378 2.66 -11.01 -22.02
C TYR A 378 1.32 -10.84 -21.31
N ASN A 379 0.45 -10.00 -21.85
CA ASN A 379 -0.92 -9.82 -21.38
C ASN A 379 -1.89 -10.15 -22.51
N GLN A 380 -2.92 -10.90 -22.16
CA GLN A 380 -4.06 -11.16 -23.02
C GLN A 380 -5.33 -10.76 -22.27
N LEU A 381 -6.18 -9.97 -22.93
CA LEU A 381 -7.51 -9.66 -22.44
C LEU A 381 -8.55 -10.22 -23.43
N SER A 382 -9.41 -11.09 -22.92
CA SER A 382 -10.58 -11.59 -23.64
C SER A 382 -11.82 -10.90 -23.09
N MET A 383 -12.48 -10.15 -23.94
CA MET A 383 -13.78 -9.51 -23.74
C MET A 383 -14.54 -9.68 -25.08
N PHE A 384 -15.39 -8.73 -25.50
CA PHE A 384 -15.94 -8.69 -26.87
C PHE A 384 -14.84 -8.66 -27.97
N LEU A 385 -13.63 -8.22 -27.64
CA LEU A 385 -12.42 -8.20 -28.46
C LEU A 385 -11.29 -8.93 -27.73
N LYS A 386 -10.46 -9.71 -28.44
CA LYS A 386 -9.22 -10.26 -27.90
C LYS A 386 -8.08 -9.28 -28.15
N ALA A 387 -7.47 -8.76 -27.09
CA ALA A 387 -6.31 -7.88 -27.19
C ALA A 387 -5.09 -8.55 -26.56
N HIS A 388 -3.95 -8.40 -27.19
CA HIS A 388 -2.68 -8.97 -26.77
C HIS A 388 -1.63 -7.88 -26.69
N ARG A 389 -0.80 -7.92 -25.63
CA ARG A 389 0.30 -6.97 -25.43
C ARG A 389 1.56 -7.71 -25.00
N TRP A 390 2.63 -7.48 -25.74
CA TRP A 390 3.98 -7.78 -25.29
C TRP A 390 4.64 -6.52 -24.79
N THR A 391 5.24 -6.59 -23.62
CA THR A 391 6.03 -5.51 -23.07
C THR A 391 7.39 -6.04 -22.63
N HIS A 392 8.45 -5.39 -23.10
CA HIS A 392 9.81 -5.66 -22.69
C HIS A 392 10.36 -4.43 -21.96
N TRP A 393 11.05 -4.65 -20.86
CA TRP A 393 11.77 -3.62 -20.16
C TRP A 393 13.24 -4.02 -20.05
N LEU A 394 14.12 -3.05 -20.28
CA LEU A 394 15.55 -3.21 -20.08
C LEU A 394 16.03 -2.05 -19.23
N SER A 395 16.67 -2.35 -18.10
CA SER A 395 17.19 -1.33 -17.21
C SER A 395 18.69 -1.50 -16.98
N ALA A 396 19.36 -0.37 -16.78
CA ALA A 396 20.69 -0.30 -16.25
C ALA A 396 20.74 0.74 -15.13
N ALA A 397 21.42 0.43 -14.04
CA ALA A 397 21.55 1.35 -12.93
C ALA A 397 22.95 1.25 -12.29
N THR A 398 23.35 2.34 -11.64
CA THR A 398 24.60 2.43 -10.88
C THR A 398 24.36 3.13 -9.56
N ALA A 399 25.05 2.70 -8.52
CA ALA A 399 25.02 3.31 -7.20
C ALA A 399 26.44 3.53 -6.69
N ILE A 400 26.73 4.76 -6.26
CA ILE A 400 28.03 5.18 -5.73
C ILE A 400 27.80 5.63 -4.29
N ASN A 401 28.58 5.05 -3.36
CA ASN A 401 28.54 5.35 -1.94
C ASN A 401 29.89 5.89 -1.49
N VAL A 402 29.96 7.18 -1.13
CA VAL A 402 31.19 7.83 -0.67
C VAL A 402 31.16 7.94 0.84
N LYS A 403 31.90 7.07 1.53
CA LYS A 403 32.18 7.12 3.00
C LYS A 403 30.94 7.45 3.86
N ASN A 404 29.79 6.91 3.57
CA ASN A 404 28.51 7.19 4.27
C ASN A 404 28.02 8.65 4.27
N TYR A 405 28.74 9.58 3.60
CA TYR A 405 28.32 10.99 3.49
C TYR A 405 27.46 11.25 2.28
N LEU A 406 27.79 10.64 1.15
CA LEU A 406 27.17 10.90 -0.13
C LEU A 406 26.79 9.58 -0.81
N ARG A 407 25.55 9.49 -1.26
CA ARG A 407 25.06 8.40 -2.10
C ARG A 407 24.47 8.98 -3.37
N LEU A 408 24.91 8.46 -4.49
CA LEU A 408 24.44 8.79 -5.82
C LEU A 408 23.91 7.53 -6.47
N GLN A 409 22.76 7.63 -7.11
CA GLN A 409 22.20 6.55 -7.91
C GLN A 409 21.68 7.13 -9.21
N ALA A 410 22.05 6.52 -10.31
CA ALA A 410 21.51 6.83 -11.63
C ALA A 410 20.93 5.57 -12.25
N SER A 411 19.86 5.70 -13.00
CA SER A 411 19.26 4.61 -13.75
C SER A 411 18.63 5.08 -15.05
N ILE A 412 18.55 4.18 -16.01
CA ILE A 412 17.82 4.34 -17.25
C ILE A 412 16.98 3.11 -17.49
N LEU A 413 15.72 3.33 -17.91
CA LEU A 413 14.78 2.28 -18.25
C LEU A 413 14.33 2.45 -19.70
N GLY A 414 14.50 1.42 -20.52
CA GLY A 414 13.89 1.29 -21.83
C GLY A 414 12.61 0.47 -21.72
N THR A 415 11.49 1.01 -22.22
CA THR A 415 10.19 0.33 -22.28
C THR A 415 9.80 0.15 -23.75
N PHE A 416 9.52 -1.10 -24.13
CA PHE A 416 9.16 -1.50 -25.49
C PHE A 416 7.81 -2.21 -25.44
N VAL A 417 6.78 -1.59 -26.02
CA VAL A 417 5.40 -2.10 -26.00
C VAL A 417 4.99 -2.46 -27.42
N ASN A 418 4.35 -3.60 -27.59
CA ASN A 418 3.77 -4.05 -28.85
C ASN A 418 2.37 -4.59 -28.60
N ASP A 419 1.35 -3.87 -29.08
CA ASP A 419 -0.06 -4.27 -29.01
C ASP A 419 -0.49 -4.91 -30.32
N LYS A 420 -1.29 -5.96 -30.22
CA LYS A 420 -1.96 -6.60 -31.35
C LYS A 420 -3.43 -6.81 -31.00
N THR A 421 -4.31 -6.37 -31.89
CA THR A 421 -5.72 -6.70 -31.87
C THR A 421 -6.05 -7.53 -33.14
N PRO A 422 -6.81 -8.63 -33.05
CA PRO A 422 -7.17 -9.40 -34.23
C PRO A 422 -8.11 -8.61 -35.14
N ASN A 423 -8.13 -9.00 -36.42
CA ASN A 423 -9.09 -8.49 -37.40
C ASN A 423 -10.53 -8.76 -37.00
N ASN A 424 -11.43 -7.82 -37.26
CA ASN A 424 -12.88 -7.93 -37.00
C ASN A 424 -13.59 -9.12 -37.67
N GLY A 425 -12.89 -9.98 -38.42
CA GLY A 425 -13.47 -11.20 -39.04
C GLY A 425 -13.76 -12.32 -38.03
N GLU A 426 -13.18 -12.27 -36.79
CA GLU A 426 -13.36 -13.30 -35.75
C GLU A 426 -14.11 -12.79 -34.50
N ALA A 427 -14.69 -11.57 -34.55
CA ALA A 427 -15.62 -11.14 -33.52
C ALA A 427 -16.83 -12.08 -33.57
N HIS A 428 -16.86 -13.06 -32.70
CA HIS A 428 -18.05 -13.88 -32.49
C HIS A 428 -19.23 -12.94 -32.26
N GLN A 429 -20.11 -12.87 -33.26
CA GLN A 429 -21.47 -12.38 -33.09
C GLN A 429 -22.15 -13.29 -32.06
N ARG A 430 -21.96 -13.02 -30.78
CA ARG A 430 -22.94 -13.40 -29.79
C ARG A 430 -24.06 -12.39 -29.95
N GLU A 431 -25.21 -12.86 -30.37
CA GLU A 431 -26.45 -12.13 -30.41
C GLU A 431 -26.66 -11.37 -29.09
N ALA A 432 -26.19 -10.12 -29.07
CA ALA A 432 -26.60 -9.16 -28.07
C ALA A 432 -28.01 -8.74 -28.47
N ILE A 433 -28.96 -9.14 -27.66
CA ILE A 433 -30.36 -8.78 -27.72
C ILE A 433 -30.48 -7.30 -28.13
N ASN A 434 -30.91 -7.07 -29.38
CA ASN A 434 -31.48 -5.83 -29.92
C ASN A 434 -30.74 -4.50 -29.70
N VAL A 435 -29.42 -4.44 -29.79
CA VAL A 435 -28.71 -3.17 -29.93
C VAL A 435 -28.00 -3.17 -31.30
N LYS A 436 -28.41 -2.25 -32.19
CA LYS A 436 -27.73 -2.02 -33.44
C LYS A 436 -26.22 -1.82 -33.19
N PRO A 437 -25.32 -2.54 -33.90
CA PRO A 437 -23.87 -2.33 -33.71
C PRO A 437 -23.56 -0.88 -34.08
N LEU A 438 -23.13 -0.10 -33.08
CA LEU A 438 -22.71 1.27 -33.32
C LEU A 438 -21.46 1.27 -34.20
N THR A 439 -21.41 2.19 -35.11
CA THR A 439 -20.41 2.37 -36.21
C THR A 439 -18.95 2.50 -35.74
N LEU A 440 -18.67 2.51 -34.44
CA LEU A 440 -17.32 2.61 -33.84
C LEU A 440 -16.54 1.28 -33.79
N ALA A 441 -17.21 0.12 -33.86
CA ALA A 441 -16.54 -1.18 -33.99
C ALA A 441 -15.78 -1.35 -35.33
N LYS A 442 -16.05 -0.51 -36.33
CA LYS A 442 -15.34 -0.51 -37.61
C LYS A 442 -13.93 0.11 -37.58
N GLN A 443 -13.56 0.82 -36.49
CA GLN A 443 -12.25 1.50 -36.43
C GLN A 443 -11.14 0.67 -35.69
N ALA A 444 -11.46 -0.45 -35.09
CA ALA A 444 -10.50 -1.33 -34.41
C ALA A 444 -9.86 -2.37 -35.36
N THR A 445 -9.74 -2.08 -36.64
CA THR A 445 -9.10 -2.98 -37.60
C THR A 445 -7.58 -2.90 -37.46
N ASN A 446 -6.95 -4.01 -37.09
CA ASN A 446 -5.49 -4.27 -37.17
C ASN A 446 -4.58 -3.15 -36.67
N VAL A 447 -4.73 -2.76 -35.41
CA VAL A 447 -3.76 -1.85 -34.79
C VAL A 447 -2.61 -2.66 -34.22
N SER A 448 -1.54 -2.84 -35.02
CA SER A 448 -0.22 -3.17 -34.46
C SER A 448 0.46 -1.85 -34.10
N LYS A 449 0.52 -1.52 -32.81
CA LYS A 449 1.14 -0.30 -32.32
C LYS A 449 2.36 -0.64 -31.49
N ALA A 450 3.55 -0.36 -32.05
CA ALA A 450 4.79 -0.43 -31.32
C ALA A 450 5.10 0.94 -30.71
N ASN A 451 5.55 0.96 -29.46
CA ASN A 451 5.99 2.17 -28.80
C ASN A 451 7.26 1.90 -27.98
N THR A 452 8.21 2.83 -28.05
CA THR A 452 9.48 2.76 -27.34
C THR A 452 9.73 4.04 -26.58
N LYS A 453 10.14 3.93 -25.29
CA LYS A 453 10.46 5.08 -24.46
C LYS A 453 11.62 4.76 -23.53
N PHE A 454 12.56 5.71 -23.41
CA PHE A 454 13.62 5.70 -22.42
C PHE A 454 13.30 6.73 -21.32
N THR A 455 13.43 6.32 -20.06
CA THR A 455 13.15 7.14 -18.88
C THR A 455 14.33 7.12 -17.93
N PRO A 456 15.06 8.25 -17.78
CA PRO A 456 16.15 8.37 -16.82
C PRO A 456 15.64 8.70 -15.43
N ALA A 457 16.45 8.32 -14.41
CA ALA A 457 16.29 8.78 -13.04
C ALA A 457 17.63 8.99 -12.37
N LEU A 458 17.71 10.01 -11.50
CA LEU A 458 18.88 10.37 -10.70
C LEU A 458 18.45 10.62 -9.26
N PHE A 459 19.16 10.03 -8.31
CA PHE A 459 18.92 10.14 -6.88
C PHE A 459 20.19 10.55 -6.15
N LEU A 460 20.02 11.41 -5.17
CA LEU A 460 21.10 11.92 -4.33
C LEU A 460 20.66 11.83 -2.87
N SER A 461 21.55 11.37 -1.99
CA SER A 461 21.41 11.51 -0.54
C SER A 461 22.73 12.01 0.03
N TYR A 462 22.65 13.06 0.84
CA TYR A 462 23.78 13.68 1.51
C TYR A 462 23.56 13.72 3.01
N ARG A 463 24.53 13.25 3.78
CA ARG A 463 24.56 13.27 5.24
C ARG A 463 25.63 14.29 5.69
N PRO A 464 25.21 15.52 6.08
CA PRO A 464 26.16 16.61 6.36
C PRO A 464 27.00 16.37 7.61
N THR A 465 26.54 15.55 8.54
CA THR A 465 27.22 15.25 9.80
C THR A 465 27.00 13.79 10.21
N GLN A 466 27.93 13.25 11.01
CA GLN A 466 27.79 11.94 11.65
C GLN A 466 27.29 12.03 13.08
N LEU A 467 27.23 13.25 13.67
CA LEU A 467 26.82 13.45 15.07
C LEU A 467 25.31 13.22 15.26
N VAL A 468 24.53 13.52 14.24
CA VAL A 468 23.08 13.27 14.20
C VAL A 468 22.71 12.58 12.89
N ASP A 469 21.67 11.76 12.88
CA ASP A 469 21.18 11.15 11.63
C ASP A 469 20.28 12.14 10.87
N LEU A 470 20.95 13.13 10.26
CA LEU A 470 20.35 14.11 9.36
C LEU A 470 20.74 13.78 7.93
N ARG A 471 19.77 13.63 7.05
CA ARG A 471 19.96 13.35 5.62
C ARG A 471 19.14 14.32 4.78
N LEU A 472 19.79 14.85 3.76
CA LEU A 472 19.18 15.59 2.68
C LEU A 472 19.09 14.67 1.47
N ASN A 473 17.92 14.56 0.86
CA ASN A 473 17.73 13.75 -0.33
C ASN A 473 17.12 14.59 -1.45
N ALA A 474 17.46 14.23 -2.68
CA ALA A 474 16.86 14.81 -3.87
C ALA A 474 16.77 13.78 -4.97
N PHE A 475 15.76 13.87 -5.82
CA PHE A 475 15.71 13.07 -7.02
C PHE A 475 15.04 13.79 -8.19
N TYR A 476 15.47 13.41 -9.37
CA TYR A 476 14.78 13.60 -10.64
C TYR A 476 14.43 12.26 -11.25
N LYS A 477 13.21 12.09 -11.73
CA LYS A 477 12.76 10.85 -12.34
C LYS A 477 11.75 11.12 -13.44
N GLN A 478 11.83 10.30 -14.51
CA GLN A 478 10.77 10.20 -15.49
C GLN A 478 10.05 8.86 -15.34
N SER A 479 8.71 8.88 -15.44
CA SER A 479 7.86 7.71 -15.45
C SER A 479 6.96 7.74 -16.68
N TYR A 480 6.85 6.60 -17.36
CA TYR A 480 6.10 6.44 -18.60
C TYR A 480 4.94 5.48 -18.38
N ARG A 481 3.73 5.89 -18.78
CA ARG A 481 2.53 5.06 -18.74
C ARG A 481 1.97 4.87 -20.13
N TYR A 482 1.98 3.62 -20.59
CA TYR A 482 1.26 3.24 -21.79
C TYR A 482 -0.24 3.06 -21.47
N PRO A 483 -1.20 3.46 -22.35
CA PRO A 483 -2.64 3.31 -22.11
C PRO A 483 -3.03 1.86 -21.86
N THR A 484 -4.02 1.64 -20.99
CA THR A 484 -4.57 0.31 -20.67
C THR A 484 -5.44 -0.21 -21.82
N PHE A 485 -5.82 -1.47 -21.77
CA PHE A 485 -6.75 -2.01 -22.77
C PHE A 485 -8.12 -1.33 -22.74
N ASN A 486 -8.61 -0.95 -21.53
CA ASN A 486 -9.85 -0.19 -21.42
C ASN A 486 -9.71 1.22 -21.99
N ASP A 487 -8.58 1.90 -21.72
CA ASP A 487 -8.32 3.23 -22.29
C ASP A 487 -8.40 3.21 -23.81
N LEU A 488 -7.88 2.15 -24.46
CA LEU A 488 -7.77 2.04 -25.92
C LEU A 488 -8.99 1.40 -26.58
N TYR A 489 -9.54 0.35 -25.97
CA TYR A 489 -10.42 -0.60 -26.69
C TYR A 489 -11.78 -0.83 -26.03
N TYR A 490 -12.09 -0.19 -24.89
CA TYR A 490 -13.40 -0.36 -24.27
C TYR A 490 -14.51 0.25 -25.15
N THR A 491 -15.51 -0.53 -25.50
CA THR A 491 -16.53 -0.30 -26.55
C THR A 491 -16.88 1.16 -26.86
N ASP A 492 -17.52 1.86 -25.91
CA ASP A 492 -18.05 3.22 -26.12
C ASP A 492 -17.14 4.31 -25.52
N MET A 493 -16.17 3.91 -24.68
CA MET A 493 -15.33 4.83 -23.91
C MET A 493 -13.88 4.84 -24.40
N GLY A 494 -13.39 3.75 -24.97
CA GLY A 494 -12.01 3.61 -25.40
C GLY A 494 -11.68 4.51 -26.58
N ASN A 495 -10.42 4.96 -26.60
CA ASN A 495 -9.89 5.80 -27.68
C ASN A 495 -8.54 5.24 -28.14
N ALA A 496 -8.52 4.63 -29.33
CA ALA A 496 -7.32 4.03 -29.90
C ALA A 496 -6.21 5.06 -30.26
N TYR A 497 -6.53 6.35 -30.27
CA TYR A 497 -5.58 7.43 -30.60
C TYR A 497 -4.88 8.03 -29.37
N LEU A 498 -5.12 7.50 -28.17
CA LEU A 498 -4.48 7.97 -26.97
C LEU A 498 -2.96 7.89 -27.05
N LYS A 499 -2.33 8.97 -26.60
CA LYS A 499 -0.89 9.06 -26.40
C LYS A 499 -0.54 8.53 -25.01
N PRO A 500 0.63 7.90 -24.84
CA PRO A 500 1.13 7.55 -23.53
C PRO A 500 1.42 8.77 -22.66
N GLU A 501 1.19 8.66 -21.37
CA GLU A 501 1.51 9.70 -20.39
C GLU A 501 3.02 9.69 -20.06
N LEU A 502 3.57 10.88 -19.90
CA LEU A 502 4.94 11.07 -19.38
C LEU A 502 4.91 11.97 -18.16
N ALA A 503 5.33 11.42 -17.03
CA ALA A 503 5.49 12.15 -15.79
C ALA A 503 6.97 12.48 -15.55
N LYS A 504 7.26 13.74 -15.23
CA LYS A 504 8.57 14.21 -14.75
C LYS A 504 8.41 14.61 -13.29
N GLN A 505 9.23 14.03 -12.43
CA GLN A 505 9.16 14.19 -10.99
C GLN A 505 10.46 14.81 -10.47
N HIS A 506 10.33 15.79 -9.60
CA HIS A 506 11.42 16.41 -8.84
C HIS A 506 11.04 16.35 -7.36
N ASN A 507 11.96 15.97 -6.52
CA ASN A 507 11.77 15.91 -5.07
C ASN A 507 13.02 16.41 -4.37
N VAL A 508 12.81 17.14 -3.29
CA VAL A 508 13.86 17.49 -2.32
C VAL A 508 13.29 17.19 -0.94
N GLY A 509 14.03 16.40 -0.17
CA GLY A 509 13.59 15.95 1.13
C GLY A 509 14.65 16.08 2.21
N LEU A 510 14.18 16.10 3.44
CA LEU A 510 14.96 16.09 4.66
C LEU A 510 14.46 14.95 5.54
N SER A 511 15.40 14.18 6.09
CA SER A 511 15.12 13.14 7.07
C SER A 511 15.99 13.33 8.29
N PHE A 512 15.38 13.32 9.45
CA PHE A 512 16.06 13.47 10.73
C PHE A 512 15.62 12.36 11.67
N THR A 513 16.57 11.71 12.32
CA THR A 513 16.32 10.68 13.33
C THR A 513 17.17 10.97 14.55
N GLN A 514 16.54 11.04 15.71
CA GLN A 514 17.18 11.29 16.98
C GLN A 514 16.74 10.23 18.00
N PRO A 515 17.61 9.27 18.35
CA PRO A 515 17.39 8.42 19.52
C PRO A 515 17.69 9.21 20.79
N PHE A 516 16.96 8.91 21.87
CA PHE A 516 17.17 9.50 23.18
C PHE A 516 16.75 8.54 24.29
N CYS A 517 17.06 8.88 25.54
CA CYS A 517 16.70 8.07 26.71
C CYS A 517 15.73 8.86 27.61
N ILE A 518 14.78 8.15 28.22
CA ILE A 518 13.87 8.69 29.23
C ILE A 518 14.09 7.90 30.51
N ALA A 519 14.39 8.58 31.62
CA ALA A 519 14.62 7.97 32.91
C ALA A 519 15.56 6.73 32.86
N GLU A 520 16.69 6.87 32.15
CA GLU A 520 17.71 5.83 31.89
C GLU A 520 17.26 4.69 30.98
N GLN A 521 16.01 4.65 30.52
CA GLN A 521 15.53 3.66 29.57
C GLN A 521 15.92 4.03 28.15
N ARG A 522 16.61 3.11 27.48
CA ARG A 522 17.01 3.25 26.06
C ARG A 522 15.87 2.79 25.16
N GLY A 523 15.85 3.29 23.94
CA GLY A 523 14.91 2.85 22.90
C GLY A 523 13.88 3.90 22.50
N SER A 524 13.86 5.07 23.12
CA SER A 524 13.05 6.20 22.65
C SER A 524 13.67 6.83 21.41
N GLU A 525 12.83 7.23 20.44
CA GLU A 525 13.29 7.76 19.16
C GLU A 525 12.28 8.77 18.60
N PHE A 526 12.79 9.86 18.05
CA PHE A 526 12.03 10.81 17.23
C PHE A 526 12.51 10.76 15.79
N ARG A 527 11.59 10.70 14.82
CA ARG A 527 11.86 10.76 13.37
C ARG A 527 11.01 11.84 12.74
N LEU A 528 11.64 12.59 11.85
CA LEU A 528 10.97 13.60 11.03
C LEU A 528 11.42 13.42 9.57
N ASN A 529 10.44 13.31 8.66
CA ASN A 529 10.69 13.35 7.22
C ASN A 529 9.83 14.47 6.63
N ALA A 530 10.42 15.29 5.77
CA ALA A 530 9.72 16.35 5.04
C ALA A 530 10.19 16.33 3.59
N ASP A 531 9.26 16.26 2.65
CA ASP A 531 9.52 16.19 1.22
C ASP A 531 8.74 17.28 0.49
N TYR A 532 9.43 18.16 -0.23
CA TYR A 532 8.83 19.03 -1.23
C TYR A 532 8.97 18.39 -2.61
N TYR A 533 7.90 18.38 -3.40
CA TYR A 533 7.89 17.81 -4.72
C TYR A 533 7.22 18.71 -5.76
N TYR A 534 7.74 18.62 -6.99
CA TYR A 534 7.19 19.21 -8.18
C TYR A 534 7.11 18.16 -9.29
N ASN A 535 5.88 17.86 -9.75
CA ASN A 535 5.64 16.90 -10.81
C ASN A 535 4.93 17.56 -11.98
N ARG A 536 5.27 17.12 -13.18
CA ARG A 536 4.62 17.55 -14.43
C ARG A 536 4.22 16.31 -15.22
N ILE A 537 2.92 16.17 -15.52
CA ILE A 537 2.38 15.06 -16.30
C ILE A 537 1.91 15.61 -17.63
N SER A 538 2.49 15.13 -18.73
CA SER A 538 2.09 15.44 -20.08
C SER A 538 1.17 14.35 -20.63
N ASP A 539 0.22 14.72 -21.48
CA ASP A 539 -0.74 13.81 -22.12
C ASP A 539 -1.54 12.95 -21.13
N LYS A 540 -1.89 13.52 -19.95
CA LYS A 540 -2.62 12.80 -18.89
C LYS A 540 -3.93 12.24 -19.44
N ILE A 541 -4.16 10.94 -19.23
CA ILE A 541 -5.38 10.25 -19.67
C ILE A 541 -6.45 10.35 -18.59
N ILE A 542 -7.60 10.88 -18.96
CA ILE A 542 -8.76 10.98 -18.08
C ILE A 542 -10.02 10.46 -18.79
N ALA A 543 -10.97 9.99 -17.99
CA ALA A 543 -12.33 9.76 -18.44
C ALA A 543 -13.10 11.08 -18.45
N TYR A 544 -13.60 11.49 -19.59
CA TYR A 544 -14.33 12.73 -19.78
C TYR A 544 -15.80 12.45 -20.14
N PRO A 545 -16.79 13.09 -19.50
CA PRO A 545 -18.20 12.91 -19.85
C PRO A 545 -18.48 13.52 -21.21
N LYS A 546 -19.07 12.73 -22.12
CA LYS A 546 -19.41 13.16 -23.48
C LYS A 546 -20.80 13.78 -23.51
N GLY A 547 -20.88 15.09 -23.28
CA GLY A 547 -22.12 15.87 -23.31
C GLY A 547 -23.09 15.52 -22.18
N GLN A 548 -24.38 15.82 -22.35
CA GLN A 548 -25.45 15.49 -21.38
C GLN A 548 -25.80 13.99 -21.32
N GLN A 549 -25.19 13.17 -22.15
CA GLN A 549 -25.34 11.73 -22.11
C GLN A 549 -24.36 11.17 -21.07
N PHE A 550 -24.81 10.22 -20.24
CA PHE A 550 -23.98 9.49 -19.26
C PHE A 550 -22.89 8.60 -19.92
N ARG A 551 -22.33 9.04 -21.05
CA ARG A 551 -21.27 8.37 -21.78
C ARG A 551 -19.96 9.06 -21.51
N TRP A 552 -18.97 8.30 -21.15
CA TRP A 552 -17.60 8.76 -20.93
C TRP A 552 -16.74 8.44 -22.16
N THR A 553 -15.72 9.21 -22.41
CA THR A 553 -14.68 8.90 -23.38
C THR A 553 -13.31 9.14 -22.76
N MET A 554 -12.32 8.38 -23.18
CA MET A 554 -10.94 8.58 -22.74
C MET A 554 -10.27 9.63 -23.61
N LEU A 555 -9.71 10.66 -22.99
CA LEU A 555 -8.99 11.74 -23.64
C LEU A 555 -7.63 11.95 -22.97
N ASN A 556 -6.66 12.45 -23.74
CA ASN A 556 -5.48 13.04 -23.17
C ASN A 556 -5.79 14.49 -22.77
N LEU A 557 -5.71 14.80 -21.49
CA LEU A 557 -5.47 16.17 -21.04
C LEU A 557 -4.03 16.56 -21.41
N GLY A 558 -3.80 17.81 -21.75
CA GLY A 558 -2.48 18.25 -22.16
C GLY A 558 -1.45 18.18 -21.04
N LEU A 559 -1.64 18.99 -20.01
CA LEU A 559 -0.61 19.21 -19.00
C LEU A 559 -1.18 19.42 -17.61
N VAL A 560 -0.75 18.60 -16.65
CA VAL A 560 -1.03 18.76 -15.22
C VAL A 560 0.25 19.07 -14.45
N LYS A 561 0.24 20.14 -13.65
CA LYS A 561 1.30 20.51 -12.70
C LYS A 561 0.87 20.16 -11.28
N ILE A 562 1.78 19.54 -10.54
CA ILE A 562 1.55 19.13 -9.16
C ILE A 562 2.69 19.67 -8.30
N ASN A 563 2.36 20.47 -7.28
CA ASN A 563 3.30 20.88 -6.25
C ASN A 563 2.79 20.39 -4.90
N GLY A 564 3.68 19.98 -4.01
CA GLY A 564 3.25 19.59 -2.69
C GLY A 564 4.37 19.48 -1.67
N LEU A 565 3.94 19.41 -0.42
CA LEU A 565 4.77 19.21 0.75
C LEU A 565 4.17 18.07 1.58
N ASP A 566 4.94 17.01 1.78
CA ASP A 566 4.62 15.92 2.70
C ASP A 566 5.46 16.04 3.95
N VAL A 567 4.84 15.99 5.13
CA VAL A 567 5.53 15.95 6.42
C VAL A 567 5.08 14.71 7.19
N ASN A 568 6.02 13.96 7.74
CA ASN A 568 5.78 12.76 8.52
C ASN A 568 6.64 12.83 9.79
N ALA A 569 6.01 12.90 10.95
CA ALA A 569 6.65 12.87 12.25
C ALA A 569 6.28 11.59 12.99
N GLN A 570 7.26 10.93 13.59
CA GLN A 570 7.07 9.73 14.41
C GLN A 570 7.80 9.91 15.72
N LEU A 571 7.14 9.53 16.80
CA LEU A 571 7.67 9.54 18.15
C LEU A 571 7.45 8.15 18.77
N HIS A 572 8.50 7.53 19.23
CA HIS A 572 8.42 6.32 20.03
C HIS A 572 9.06 6.59 21.38
N LEU A 573 8.33 6.36 22.44
CA LEU A 573 8.78 6.54 23.82
C LEU A 573 8.72 5.20 24.54
N VAL A 574 9.83 4.82 25.16
CA VAL A 574 9.89 3.78 26.18
C VAL A 574 9.84 4.48 27.52
N LEU A 575 8.80 4.19 28.29
CA LEU A 575 8.49 4.85 29.56
C LEU A 575 8.79 3.92 30.75
N PRO A 576 9.00 4.45 31.94
CA PRO A 576 9.14 3.61 33.16
C PRO A 576 7.95 2.67 33.36
N MET A 577 8.17 1.58 34.12
CA MET A 577 7.16 0.56 34.46
C MET A 577 6.54 -0.11 33.21
N ASP A 578 7.35 -0.36 32.18
CA ASP A 578 6.96 -1.10 30.95
C ASP A 578 5.85 -0.43 30.13
N PHE A 579 5.63 0.87 30.30
CA PHE A 579 4.76 1.65 29.42
C PHE A 579 5.49 2.07 28.16
N TYR A 580 4.74 2.21 27.07
CA TYR A 580 5.26 2.77 25.84
C TYR A 580 4.21 3.68 25.18
N LEU A 581 4.69 4.67 24.43
CA LEU A 581 3.87 5.52 23.56
C LEU A 581 4.48 5.55 22.18
N THR A 582 3.67 5.27 21.17
CA THR A 582 4.05 5.47 19.76
C THR A 582 3.06 6.45 19.14
N ALA A 583 3.55 7.53 18.59
CA ALA A 583 2.72 8.51 17.89
C ALA A 583 3.27 8.73 16.47
N LYS A 584 2.37 8.80 15.49
CA LYS A 584 2.66 9.18 14.11
C LYS A 584 1.73 10.32 13.72
N ALA A 585 2.26 11.35 13.10
CA ALA A 585 1.47 12.43 12.52
C ALA A 585 1.94 12.69 11.11
N GLN A 586 1.00 12.87 10.19
CA GLN A 586 1.28 13.08 8.78
C GLN A 586 0.44 14.23 8.28
N TYR A 587 1.04 15.03 7.42
CA TYR A 587 0.38 16.16 6.79
C TYR A 587 0.84 16.26 5.35
N THR A 588 -0.09 16.51 4.45
CA THR A 588 0.15 16.76 3.04
C THR A 588 -0.55 18.06 2.63
N TYR A 589 0.21 18.96 2.06
CA TYR A 589 -0.29 20.07 1.25
C TYR A 589 0.01 19.79 -0.20
N GLN A 590 -0.97 19.96 -1.10
CA GLN A 590 -0.73 19.76 -2.53
C GLN A 590 -1.65 20.62 -3.41
N THR A 591 -1.09 21.05 -4.54
CA THR A 591 -1.84 21.59 -5.66
C THR A 591 -1.62 20.69 -6.86
N ALA A 592 -2.69 20.31 -7.55
CA ALA A 592 -2.63 19.52 -8.77
C ALA A 592 -3.56 20.17 -9.79
N ILE A 593 -3.01 21.01 -10.65
CA ILE A 593 -3.78 21.91 -11.50
C ILE A 593 -3.62 21.57 -12.98
N ASP A 594 -4.71 21.76 -13.71
CA ASP A 594 -4.70 21.72 -15.18
C ASP A 594 -4.13 23.03 -15.75
N VAL A 595 -3.11 22.93 -16.60
CA VAL A 595 -2.48 24.06 -17.27
C VAL A 595 -2.33 23.78 -18.75
N THR A 596 -3.32 23.11 -19.34
CA THR A 596 -3.32 22.67 -20.73
C THR A 596 -3.51 23.82 -21.69
N ASP A 597 -4.62 24.54 -21.59
CA ASP A 597 -4.97 25.67 -22.45
C ASP A 597 -5.41 26.85 -21.58
N PRO A 598 -4.71 28.00 -21.66
CA PRO A 598 -5.07 29.21 -20.93
C PRO A 598 -6.49 29.76 -21.23
N ASN A 599 -7.11 29.32 -22.32
CA ASN A 599 -8.46 29.76 -22.69
C ASN A 599 -9.56 28.86 -22.12
N ASP A 600 -9.21 27.72 -21.51
CA ASP A 600 -10.18 26.84 -20.87
C ASP A 600 -10.69 27.43 -19.55
N THR A 601 -11.99 27.25 -19.24
CA THR A 601 -12.63 27.76 -18.01
C THR A 601 -12.04 27.15 -16.73
N TYR A 602 -11.43 26.00 -16.83
CA TYR A 602 -10.78 25.25 -15.73
C TYR A 602 -9.25 25.38 -15.70
N TYR A 603 -8.67 26.31 -16.50
CA TYR A 603 -7.23 26.56 -16.47
C TYR A 603 -6.77 27.04 -15.09
N GLY A 604 -5.84 26.33 -14.50
CA GLY A 604 -5.33 26.62 -13.15
C GLY A 604 -6.16 26.03 -12.02
N ASP A 605 -7.25 25.35 -12.32
CA ASP A 605 -8.11 24.70 -11.35
C ASP A 605 -7.53 23.36 -10.87
N GLN A 606 -7.84 23.01 -9.63
CA GLN A 606 -7.46 21.74 -9.01
C GLN A 606 -8.19 20.58 -9.70
N ILE A 607 -7.47 19.53 -10.07
CA ILE A 607 -8.09 18.35 -10.67
C ILE A 607 -9.03 17.64 -9.68
N PRO A 608 -10.07 16.92 -10.19
CA PRO A 608 -11.12 16.35 -9.34
C PRO A 608 -10.62 15.46 -8.21
N TYR A 609 -11.27 15.58 -7.04
CA TYR A 609 -11.04 14.81 -5.82
C TYR A 609 -9.67 14.95 -5.18
N ILE A 610 -8.90 15.95 -5.51
CA ILE A 610 -7.62 16.26 -4.88
C ILE A 610 -7.81 17.35 -3.81
N PRO A 611 -7.64 17.05 -2.52
CA PRO A 611 -7.68 18.07 -1.47
C PRO A 611 -6.38 18.88 -1.45
N TRP A 612 -6.46 20.18 -1.12
CA TRP A 612 -5.25 20.98 -0.83
C TRP A 612 -4.55 20.53 0.45
N HIS A 613 -5.35 20.15 1.45
CA HIS A 613 -4.85 19.77 2.76
C HIS A 613 -5.39 18.38 3.14
N SER A 614 -4.53 17.51 3.57
CA SER A 614 -4.92 16.23 4.17
C SER A 614 -3.93 15.83 5.26
N GLY A 615 -4.36 15.01 6.18
CA GLY A 615 -3.49 14.53 7.23
C GLY A 615 -4.07 13.39 8.03
N SER A 616 -3.21 12.73 8.78
CA SER A 616 -3.60 11.69 9.71
C SER A 616 -2.73 11.72 10.96
N ALA A 617 -3.27 11.24 12.06
CA ALA A 617 -2.53 11.01 13.29
C ALA A 617 -2.90 9.63 13.86
N VAL A 618 -1.92 8.88 14.32
CA VAL A 618 -2.11 7.60 14.99
C VAL A 618 -1.31 7.63 16.27
N GLY A 619 -1.97 7.36 17.40
CA GLY A 619 -1.35 7.24 18.71
C GLY A 619 -1.62 5.87 19.31
N MET A 620 -0.61 5.22 19.84
CA MET A 620 -0.72 3.96 20.54
C MET A 620 -0.04 4.11 21.91
N PHE A 621 -0.83 4.05 22.95
CA PHE A 621 -0.35 3.98 24.33
C PHE A 621 -0.56 2.56 24.85
N GLY A 622 0.44 1.97 25.48
CA GLY A 622 0.32 0.61 25.99
C GLY A 622 1.27 0.31 27.13
N TRP A 623 0.99 -0.82 27.75
CA TRP A 623 1.77 -1.44 28.80
C TRP A 623 2.04 -2.90 28.41
N GLN A 624 3.26 -3.38 28.65
CA GLN A 624 3.68 -4.72 28.25
C GLN A 624 4.64 -5.31 29.26
N ASN A 625 4.40 -6.56 29.67
CA ASN A 625 5.37 -7.40 30.35
C ASN A 625 5.52 -8.74 29.63
N ASP A 626 6.28 -9.68 30.20
CA ASP A 626 6.54 -11.00 29.58
C ASP A 626 5.26 -11.83 29.35
N TRP A 627 4.17 -11.56 30.05
CA TRP A 627 2.94 -12.37 30.06
C TRP A 627 1.74 -11.70 29.42
N GLN A 628 1.71 -10.38 29.43
CA GLN A 628 0.51 -9.61 29.09
C GLN A 628 0.90 -8.31 28.39
N GLN A 629 0.06 -7.90 27.49
CA GLN A 629 0.13 -6.60 26.87
C GLN A 629 -1.28 -5.99 26.79
N TYR A 630 -1.40 -4.72 27.11
CA TYR A 630 -2.61 -3.93 26.96
C TYR A 630 -2.30 -2.66 26.17
N GLY A 631 -3.24 -2.23 25.35
CA GLY A 631 -3.03 -1.00 24.60
C GLY A 631 -4.31 -0.33 24.16
N LEU A 632 -4.19 0.98 24.01
CA LEU A 632 -5.17 1.88 23.48
C LEU A 632 -4.61 2.49 22.19
N ASN A 633 -5.29 2.34 21.07
CA ASN A 633 -4.94 2.98 19.82
C ASN A 633 -6.00 4.02 19.46
N TYR A 634 -5.54 5.20 19.10
CA TYR A 634 -6.38 6.26 18.58
C TYR A 634 -5.88 6.65 17.20
N SER A 635 -6.80 6.81 16.25
CA SER A 635 -6.49 7.23 14.88
C SER A 635 -7.39 8.38 14.47
N PHE A 636 -6.82 9.32 13.76
CA PHE A 636 -7.49 10.49 13.19
C PHE A 636 -7.12 10.61 11.72
N ILE A 637 -8.10 10.93 10.88
CA ILE A 637 -7.91 11.25 9.47
C ILE A 637 -8.68 12.52 9.16
N TYR A 638 -8.05 13.41 8.40
CA TYR A 638 -8.64 14.62 7.86
C TYR A 638 -8.38 14.71 6.36
N VAL A 639 -9.42 14.99 5.60
CA VAL A 639 -9.36 15.30 4.17
C VAL A 639 -10.06 16.64 3.95
N GLY A 640 -9.32 17.62 3.46
CA GLY A 640 -9.79 18.97 3.23
C GLY A 640 -10.80 19.10 2.08
N GLU A 641 -11.13 20.33 1.79
CA GLU A 641 -12.00 20.68 0.66
C GLU A 641 -11.42 20.25 -0.68
N ARG A 642 -12.30 19.90 -1.61
CA ARG A 642 -11.96 19.44 -2.95
C ARG A 642 -13.15 19.67 -3.89
N TYR A 643 -12.94 19.45 -5.18
CA TYR A 643 -14.00 19.54 -6.19
C TYR A 643 -14.18 18.18 -6.88
N ASN A 644 -15.40 17.90 -7.32
CA ASN A 644 -15.75 16.64 -7.97
C ASN A 644 -15.70 16.69 -9.52
N GLN A 645 -15.54 17.90 -10.09
CA GLN A 645 -15.41 18.17 -11.51
C GLN A 645 -14.14 18.99 -11.77
N GLN A 646 -13.83 19.26 -13.05
CA GLN A 646 -12.66 20.05 -13.44
C GLN A 646 -12.77 21.51 -13.02
N GLU A 647 -13.95 22.13 -13.18
CA GLU A 647 -14.17 23.51 -12.75
C GLU A 647 -14.35 23.60 -11.23
N ASN A 648 -13.56 24.46 -10.57
CA ASN A 648 -13.57 24.67 -9.13
C ASN A 648 -14.64 25.72 -8.73
N ILE A 649 -15.89 25.46 -9.09
CA ILE A 649 -17.04 26.28 -8.76
C ILE A 649 -17.84 25.68 -7.59
N ILE A 650 -18.68 26.49 -6.97
CA ILE A 650 -19.46 26.09 -5.78
C ILE A 650 -20.33 24.86 -6.00
N TYR A 651 -20.85 24.66 -7.22
CA TYR A 651 -21.67 23.50 -7.56
C TYR A 651 -20.89 22.18 -7.58
N ASN A 652 -19.58 22.26 -7.76
CA ASN A 652 -18.65 21.12 -7.82
C ASN A 652 -17.91 20.91 -6.48
N TYR A 653 -18.20 21.73 -5.49
CA TYR A 653 -17.56 21.69 -4.18
C TYR A 653 -17.93 20.42 -3.41
N THR A 654 -16.94 19.79 -2.82
CA THR A 654 -17.08 18.63 -1.94
C THR A 654 -16.51 18.97 -0.56
N GLN A 655 -17.35 18.84 0.46
CA GLN A 655 -17.01 19.24 1.83
C GLN A 655 -15.81 18.46 2.40
N PRO A 656 -15.00 19.08 3.26
CA PRO A 656 -13.99 18.37 4.03
C PRO A 656 -14.65 17.39 4.99
N TRP A 657 -13.91 16.34 5.35
CA TRP A 657 -14.35 15.37 6.32
C TRP A 657 -13.21 14.92 7.22
N TYR A 658 -13.57 14.36 8.36
CA TYR A 658 -12.63 13.76 9.29
C TYR A 658 -13.27 12.57 10.02
N THR A 659 -12.45 11.64 10.48
CA THR A 659 -12.87 10.52 11.33
C THR A 659 -11.93 10.33 12.50
N HIS A 660 -12.50 9.86 13.60
CA HIS A 660 -11.78 9.45 14.79
C HIS A 660 -12.10 7.98 15.04
N ASP A 661 -11.06 7.16 15.16
CA ASP A 661 -11.21 5.74 15.44
C ASP A 661 -10.50 5.42 16.76
N LEU A 662 -11.07 4.51 17.52
CA LEU A 662 -10.54 4.06 18.81
C LEU A 662 -10.48 2.53 18.84
N SER A 663 -9.37 1.97 19.34
CA SER A 663 -9.20 0.54 19.51
C SER A 663 -8.57 0.25 20.85
N VAL A 664 -9.12 -0.73 21.58
CA VAL A 664 -8.55 -1.25 22.83
C VAL A 664 -8.22 -2.71 22.62
N PHE A 665 -7.06 -3.14 23.05
CA PHE A 665 -6.69 -4.55 22.97
C PHE A 665 -5.98 -5.05 24.23
N GLY A 666 -6.15 -6.35 24.46
CA GLY A 666 -5.40 -7.14 25.42
C GLY A 666 -4.81 -8.38 24.76
N GLU A 667 -3.60 -8.73 25.15
CA GLU A 667 -2.89 -9.92 24.68
C GLU A 667 -2.28 -10.65 25.88
N TRP A 668 -2.44 -11.97 25.92
CA TRP A 668 -2.00 -12.83 27.03
C TRP A 668 -1.22 -14.01 26.50
N ASN A 669 0.00 -14.18 27.00
CA ASN A 669 0.84 -15.34 26.75
C ASN A 669 0.54 -16.41 27.80
N ILE A 670 -0.17 -17.45 27.40
CA ILE A 670 -0.62 -18.55 28.24
C ILE A 670 0.40 -19.68 28.12
N HIS A 671 1.19 -19.90 29.16
CA HIS A 671 2.05 -21.06 29.21
C HIS A 671 1.23 -22.27 29.69
N PRO A 672 1.18 -23.39 28.94
CA PRO A 672 0.61 -24.62 29.50
C PRO A 672 1.44 -25.02 30.70
N THR A 673 0.84 -25.01 31.87
CA THR A 673 1.50 -25.49 33.11
C THR A 673 1.90 -26.94 32.92
N ALA A 674 3.21 -27.22 32.86
CA ALA A 674 3.68 -28.57 33.02
C ALA A 674 3.16 -29.06 34.37
N LYS A 675 2.27 -30.05 34.42
CA LYS A 675 1.85 -30.72 35.65
C LYS A 675 3.12 -31.12 36.38
N ARG A 676 3.39 -30.49 37.54
CA ARG A 676 4.38 -30.98 38.48
C ARG A 676 3.95 -32.39 38.87
N SER A 677 4.59 -33.39 38.27
CA SER A 677 4.49 -34.75 38.82
C SER A 677 5.18 -34.73 40.18
N THR A 678 4.36 -34.72 41.21
CA THR A 678 4.80 -35.06 42.58
C THR A 678 5.15 -36.55 42.56
N GLY A 679 6.42 -36.90 42.48
CA GLY A 679 6.86 -38.25 42.71
C GLY A 679 8.16 -38.61 42.00
N VAL A 680 9.20 -38.74 42.83
CA VAL A 680 10.43 -39.52 42.64
C VAL A 680 11.55 -38.93 41.77
N ALA A 681 12.60 -38.73 42.48
CA ALA A 681 14.03 -38.51 42.25
C ALA A 681 14.63 -38.77 40.86
N ASP A 682 15.55 -37.85 40.53
CA ASP A 682 16.78 -38.02 39.76
C ASP A 682 16.70 -38.64 38.36
N LEU A 683 16.43 -37.75 37.39
CA LEU A 683 16.91 -37.89 36.02
C LEU A 683 17.64 -36.62 35.59
N PRO A 684 18.76 -36.74 34.82
CA PRO A 684 19.63 -35.63 34.49
C PRO A 684 18.91 -34.58 33.65
N SER A 685 19.15 -33.31 33.99
CA SER A 685 18.50 -32.08 33.51
C SER A 685 18.82 -31.71 32.03
N THR A 686 18.62 -32.58 31.06
CA THR A 686 18.94 -32.32 29.64
C THR A 686 17.78 -32.33 28.68
N ALA A 687 16.54 -32.13 29.12
CA ALA A 687 15.41 -31.89 28.21
C ALA A 687 14.28 -31.13 28.93
N LYS A 688 14.48 -29.87 29.28
CA LYS A 688 13.34 -28.97 29.41
C LYS A 688 12.79 -28.73 28.01
N ARG A 689 11.78 -29.53 27.61
CA ARG A 689 10.90 -29.12 26.50
C ARG A 689 10.27 -27.80 26.91
N SER A 690 10.76 -26.69 26.38
CA SER A 690 10.08 -25.41 26.49
C SER A 690 8.81 -25.55 25.65
N ILE A 691 7.67 -25.66 26.31
CA ILE A 691 6.37 -25.62 25.61
C ILE A 691 6.16 -24.18 25.20
N SER A 692 6.07 -23.92 23.90
CA SER A 692 5.81 -22.58 23.35
C SER A 692 4.52 -22.00 23.93
N PRO A 693 4.49 -20.73 24.33
CA PRO A 693 3.28 -20.10 24.86
C PRO A 693 2.19 -20.00 23.78
N ILE A 694 0.95 -20.20 24.20
CA ILE A 694 -0.22 -19.86 23.40
C ILE A 694 -0.54 -18.40 23.66
N THR A 695 -0.58 -17.60 22.61
CA THR A 695 -0.95 -16.19 22.71
C THR A 695 -2.43 -16.01 22.36
N LEU A 696 -3.23 -15.51 23.33
CA LEU A 696 -4.60 -15.06 23.11
C LEU A 696 -4.62 -13.55 22.99
N ARG A 697 -5.24 -13.02 21.95
CA ARG A 697 -5.47 -11.58 21.78
C ARG A 697 -6.94 -11.29 21.55
N VAL A 698 -7.45 -10.24 22.22
CA VAL A 698 -8.79 -9.68 22.01
C VAL A 698 -8.65 -8.19 21.75
N ALA A 699 -9.35 -7.69 20.72
CA ALA A 699 -9.40 -6.28 20.41
C ALA A 699 -10.85 -5.84 20.12
N LEU A 700 -11.18 -4.65 20.60
CA LEU A 700 -12.45 -3.97 20.34
C LEU A 700 -12.17 -2.66 19.65
N ASP A 701 -12.79 -2.45 18.50
CA ASP A 701 -12.58 -1.30 17.63
C ASP A 701 -13.88 -0.52 17.49
N ILE A 702 -13.79 0.80 17.54
CA ILE A 702 -14.86 1.76 17.25
C ILE A 702 -14.36 2.65 16.12
N ASN A 703 -14.95 2.54 14.94
CA ASN A 703 -14.65 3.39 13.82
C ASN A 703 -15.63 4.56 13.76
N ASN A 704 -15.16 5.72 13.27
CA ASN A 704 -15.95 6.95 13.20
C ASN A 704 -16.64 7.27 14.52
N LEU A 705 -15.86 7.39 15.60
CA LEU A 705 -16.31 7.57 16.99
C LEU A 705 -17.34 8.71 17.14
N LEU A 706 -17.16 9.80 16.40
CA LEU A 706 -18.07 10.96 16.45
C LEU A 706 -19.30 10.82 15.54
N SER A 707 -19.45 9.69 14.85
CA SER A 707 -20.55 9.43 13.93
C SER A 707 -20.71 10.48 12.82
N GLN A 708 -19.57 10.96 12.30
CA GLN A 708 -19.50 11.93 11.20
C GLN A 708 -20.21 11.37 9.96
N ASP A 709 -21.09 12.18 9.36
CA ASP A 709 -21.61 11.93 8.01
C ASP A 709 -20.61 12.47 7.00
N TYR A 710 -20.13 11.63 6.08
CA TYR A 710 -19.15 12.04 5.08
C TYR A 710 -19.21 11.16 3.83
N ASP A 711 -18.72 11.75 2.74
CA ASP A 711 -18.53 11.10 1.44
C ASP A 711 -17.04 11.18 1.06
N VAL A 712 -16.42 10.06 0.73
CA VAL A 712 -15.09 10.05 0.09
C VAL A 712 -15.23 10.47 -1.37
N ILE A 713 -16.23 9.93 -2.04
CA ILE A 713 -16.68 10.30 -3.38
C ILE A 713 -18.11 10.81 -3.24
N ILE A 714 -18.43 11.93 -3.84
CA ILE A 714 -19.75 12.56 -3.73
C ILE A 714 -20.86 11.57 -4.08
N ASN A 715 -21.94 11.58 -3.30
CA ASN A 715 -23.08 10.66 -3.42
C ASN A 715 -22.77 9.18 -3.08
N TYR A 716 -21.61 8.90 -2.49
CA TYR A 716 -21.28 7.60 -1.92
C TYR A 716 -21.11 7.76 -0.40
N PRO A 717 -22.21 7.78 0.35
CA PRO A 717 -22.15 7.99 1.80
C PRO A 717 -21.39 6.85 2.47
N MET A 718 -20.53 7.23 3.40
CA MET A 718 -19.69 6.30 4.17
C MET A 718 -20.38 5.88 5.47
N PRO A 719 -19.98 4.74 6.07
CA PRO A 719 -20.54 4.27 7.33
C PRO A 719 -20.35 5.26 8.48
N LYS A 720 -21.41 5.48 9.27
CA LYS A 720 -21.34 6.16 10.57
C LYS A 720 -20.55 5.33 11.58
N ARG A 721 -20.67 5.64 12.88
CA ARG A 721 -20.06 4.87 13.96
C ARG A 721 -20.36 3.39 13.79
N ASN A 722 -19.32 2.58 13.85
CA ASN A 722 -19.43 1.13 13.74
C ASN A 722 -18.40 0.43 14.64
N PHE A 723 -18.67 -0.83 14.94
CA PHE A 723 -17.92 -1.60 15.93
C PHE A 723 -17.39 -2.88 15.31
N LYS A 724 -16.23 -3.31 15.79
CA LYS A 724 -15.63 -4.58 15.41
C LYS A 724 -14.96 -5.22 16.63
N CYS A 725 -15.13 -6.51 16.78
CA CYS A 725 -14.42 -7.33 17.77
C CYS A 725 -13.52 -8.31 17.01
N THR A 726 -12.29 -8.45 17.48
CA THR A 726 -11.31 -9.39 16.93
C THR A 726 -10.80 -10.27 18.06
N VAL A 727 -10.86 -11.59 17.87
CA VAL A 727 -10.26 -12.59 18.75
C VAL A 727 -9.28 -13.40 17.96
N SER A 728 -8.05 -13.57 18.44
CA SER A 728 -7.05 -14.41 17.78
C SER A 728 -6.28 -15.26 18.78
N ILE A 729 -5.97 -16.48 18.37
CA ILE A 729 -5.15 -17.45 19.11
C ILE A 729 -3.96 -17.78 18.21
N THR A 730 -2.76 -17.66 18.77
CA THR A 730 -1.50 -18.00 18.10
C THR A 730 -0.75 -19.05 18.91
N TYR A 731 -0.30 -20.10 18.21
CA TYR A 731 0.53 -21.18 18.78
C TYR A 731 1.81 -21.34 17.99
#